data_a79bf8ec2e8a4d736c813198c6f4eed7
#
_entry.id   a79bf8ec2e8a4d736c813198c6f4eed7
#
_cell.length_a   1.000
_cell.length_b   1.000
_cell.length_c   1.000
_cell.angle_alpha   90.00
_cell.angle_beta   90.00
_cell.angle_gamma   90.00
#
_symmetry.space_group_name_H-M   'P 1'
#
loop_
_entity.id
_entity.type
_entity.pdbx_description
1 polymer ?
#
loop_
_entity_poly.entity_id
_entity_poly.type
_entity_poly.pdbx_seq_one_letter_code
_entity_poly.pdbx_strand_id
1 'polypeptide(L)'
;MIMDFLIYILSFYLIIVCFTDVVASTPVYPIHLANNNTDHTYDGHGALSAGASSRLLYDYPLQQRNEILDYLFKPNFGAALDLLKVEIGGDSQSTDGTEASHAHYRNDLNCNRGYEWWLLEEAKKRNPNIITYALSWAVPGWVGNDTYYSIDNINYHISWLKCARDEHPTIGNIDYIGVWNERTWGNIKWINDFRKAMDVNGFQKTKIIIPDGWWNGAKEILHAIDVDSSGTFANSLQGGGIGLHYPCNQAHPEVQSKYNLKYWSSEDYSTEANWKGASCWGRILNQNVVRMNMTSTISWSLIWSVYEDFPYFGNGLMYAMHPWSGHYEVNQAIWTSAHHTQFIEPGWKYIGNGGRGFLQNGGSYVSLVSPEVTSNLMAPNATDNAVIDLTIVVEKLQGDCLRCAGGNTSDEIVTFSLGTILKKQHKTLAVWMTNETVSFMRLPDAKIDANSGIVSYFVGADSIVTLSSLKDSSKGSFKTNIPENTPFLLPYDDDFEERKVASVPKYFSDNGGSFEISSDNDNIKENQYLRQMVIRPPIKNAWIPDALAITVIGESTQLWSDGVVVEVSIRLVSSPRTIPFYNNSSMFGGVCLHVSGGGYNKPDNPHNQKLGHCLVIRDHGDENYFWELQEMKKIIASGPITNNMNSLWNKIKLSSKGNNIFVNINGIKVHNMTMSTNSTKIGRAGLITGWHIADFDDFSIKSM
;
A
#
# COMPACT_ATOMS: atom_id res chain seq x y z
N MET A 1 -0.19 -33.54 -24.91
CA MET A 1 0.49 -32.30 -25.38
C MET A 1 0.42 -32.03 -26.88
N ILE A 2 0.62 -32.99 -27.77
CA ILE A 2 0.43 -32.79 -29.24
C ILE A 2 -1.04 -33.02 -29.67
N MET A 3 -1.77 -33.84 -28.95
CA MET A 3 -3.18 -34.18 -29.26
C MET A 3 -4.15 -33.07 -28.80
N ASP A 4 -3.82 -32.38 -27.74
CA ASP A 4 -4.63 -31.23 -27.21
C ASP A 4 -4.51 -29.99 -28.09
N PHE A 5 -3.34 -29.80 -28.71
CA PHE A 5 -3.09 -28.69 -29.64
C PHE A 5 -3.86 -28.84 -30.98
N LEU A 6 -4.09 -30.07 -31.41
CA LEU A 6 -4.86 -30.38 -32.65
C LEU A 6 -6.37 -30.23 -32.42
N ILE A 7 -6.87 -30.48 -31.21
CA ILE A 7 -8.28 -30.29 -30.87
C ILE A 7 -8.63 -28.80 -30.85
N TYR A 8 -7.73 -27.93 -30.36
CA TYR A 8 -7.93 -26.49 -30.37
C TYR A 8 -7.95 -25.89 -31.77
N ILE A 9 -7.10 -26.39 -32.70
CA ILE A 9 -7.07 -25.88 -34.07
C ILE A 9 -8.32 -26.37 -34.85
N LEU A 10 -8.83 -27.57 -34.60
CA LEU A 10 -10.06 -28.07 -35.24
C LEU A 10 -11.31 -27.39 -34.71
N SER A 11 -11.35 -27.01 -33.44
CA SER A 11 -12.47 -26.20 -32.89
C SER A 11 -12.51 -24.79 -33.47
N PHE A 12 -11.34 -24.21 -33.80
CA PHE A 12 -11.25 -22.89 -34.42
C PHE A 12 -11.70 -22.90 -35.90
N TYR A 13 -11.52 -24.01 -36.62
CA TYR A 13 -11.95 -24.13 -38.03
C TYR A 13 -13.43 -24.50 -38.19
N LEU A 14 -14.07 -25.16 -37.21
CA LEU A 14 -15.49 -25.53 -37.28
C LEU A 14 -16.43 -24.38 -36.92
N ILE A 15 -15.96 -23.34 -36.23
CA ILE A 15 -16.76 -22.14 -35.88
C ILE A 15 -16.92 -21.19 -37.07
N ILE A 16 -16.11 -21.34 -38.13
CA ILE A 16 -16.16 -20.46 -39.32
C ILE A 16 -17.27 -20.83 -40.32
N VAL A 17 -17.93 -21.97 -40.17
CA VAL A 17 -18.82 -22.51 -41.22
C VAL A 17 -20.32 -22.46 -40.91
N CYS A 18 -20.78 -21.99 -39.74
CA CYS A 18 -22.20 -21.95 -39.37
C CYS A 18 -22.69 -20.61 -38.84
N PHE A 19 -22.45 -19.52 -39.54
CA PHE A 19 -23.18 -18.26 -39.29
C PHE A 19 -23.63 -17.62 -40.61
N THR A 20 -24.73 -18.14 -41.13
CA THR A 20 -25.60 -17.34 -42.01
C THR A 20 -26.91 -17.09 -41.27
N ASP A 21 -27.26 -15.80 -41.22
CA ASP A 21 -28.56 -15.23 -40.84
C ASP A 21 -28.83 -15.00 -39.34
N VAL A 22 -28.26 -13.95 -38.79
CA VAL A 22 -28.93 -12.79 -38.22
C VAL A 22 -27.92 -11.64 -38.20
N VAL A 23 -27.97 -10.76 -39.16
CA VAL A 23 -27.18 -9.52 -39.17
C VAL A 23 -27.83 -8.52 -38.20
N ALA A 24 -27.68 -8.74 -36.89
CA ALA A 24 -27.65 -7.62 -35.97
C ALA A 24 -26.34 -6.90 -36.29
N SER A 25 -26.38 -5.70 -36.79
CA SER A 25 -25.18 -4.91 -37.08
C SER A 25 -24.35 -4.81 -35.81
N THR A 26 -23.18 -5.46 -35.81
CA THR A 26 -22.23 -5.34 -34.68
C THR A 26 -21.94 -3.85 -34.45
N PRO A 27 -22.06 -3.34 -33.24
CA PRO A 27 -21.81 -1.94 -32.96
C PRO A 27 -20.37 -1.59 -33.34
N VAL A 28 -20.19 -0.44 -33.99
CA VAL A 28 -18.88 0.10 -34.34
C VAL A 28 -18.62 1.29 -33.43
N TYR A 29 -17.57 1.17 -32.62
CA TYR A 29 -17.17 2.21 -31.68
C TYR A 29 -16.20 3.21 -32.34
N PRO A 30 -16.52 4.53 -32.41
CA PRO A 30 -15.67 5.49 -33.08
C PRO A 30 -14.48 5.91 -32.22
N ILE A 31 -13.28 5.82 -32.78
CA ILE A 31 -12.03 6.35 -32.17
C ILE A 31 -11.45 7.39 -33.13
N HIS A 32 -11.96 8.59 -33.04
CA HIS A 32 -11.63 9.66 -33.95
C HIS A 32 -10.91 10.80 -33.21
N LEU A 33 -9.75 11.21 -33.72
CA LEU A 33 -9.14 12.46 -33.35
C LEU A 33 -9.78 13.58 -34.19
N ALA A 34 -10.70 14.32 -33.60
CA ALA A 34 -11.23 15.55 -34.15
C ALA A 34 -10.67 16.75 -33.38
N ASN A 35 -10.75 17.94 -33.94
CA ASN A 35 -10.40 19.17 -33.23
C ASN A 35 -11.16 19.22 -31.90
N ASN A 36 -10.43 19.28 -30.77
CA ASN A 36 -10.94 19.26 -29.39
C ASN A 36 -11.56 17.94 -28.91
N ASN A 37 -11.24 16.80 -29.50
CA ASN A 37 -11.79 15.48 -29.10
C ASN A 37 -10.95 14.75 -28.03
N THR A 38 -9.88 15.36 -27.52
CA THR A 38 -9.20 14.85 -26.34
C THR A 38 -9.77 15.51 -25.09
N ASP A 39 -10.04 14.70 -24.10
CA ASP A 39 -10.80 15.11 -22.92
C ASP A 39 -9.87 15.31 -21.71
N HIS A 40 -9.61 14.24 -20.99
CA HIS A 40 -8.80 14.28 -19.76
C HIS A 40 -7.40 13.77 -19.99
N THR A 41 -6.50 14.17 -19.11
CA THR A 41 -5.12 13.66 -19.09
C THR A 41 -5.06 12.47 -18.15
N TYR A 42 -4.46 11.38 -18.60
CA TYR A 42 -4.11 10.25 -17.77
C TYR A 42 -3.04 10.67 -16.75
N ASP A 43 -3.31 10.50 -15.48
CA ASP A 43 -2.42 10.87 -14.38
C ASP A 43 -1.59 9.67 -13.84
N GLY A 44 -1.80 8.48 -14.39
CA GLY A 44 -1.13 7.26 -13.97
C GLY A 44 -1.98 6.40 -13.04
N HIS A 45 -1.81 5.09 -13.12
CA HIS A 45 -2.34 4.13 -12.16
C HIS A 45 -1.24 3.68 -11.20
N GLY A 46 -1.61 3.43 -9.95
CA GLY A 46 -0.63 3.10 -8.93
C GLY A 46 -1.17 2.25 -7.82
N ALA A 47 -0.37 2.19 -6.76
CA ALA A 47 -0.75 1.51 -5.54
C ALA A 47 -0.20 2.24 -4.32
N LEU A 48 -0.74 1.93 -3.14
CA LEU A 48 -0.31 2.54 -1.89
C LEU A 48 0.37 1.56 -0.94
N SER A 49 1.37 2.04 -0.23
CA SER A 49 2.00 1.43 0.92
C SER A 49 1.60 2.22 2.16
N ALA A 50 0.81 1.61 3.03
CA ALA A 50 0.39 2.19 4.30
C ALA A 50 -0.08 1.08 5.24
N GLY A 51 -0.22 1.39 6.52
CA GLY A 51 -0.68 0.42 7.51
C GLY A 51 0.25 -0.77 7.68
N ALA A 52 1.52 -0.59 7.44
CA ALA A 52 2.56 -1.62 7.44
C ALA A 52 2.40 -2.73 6.39
N SER A 53 1.53 -2.57 5.38
CA SER A 53 1.28 -3.60 4.36
C SER A 53 2.54 -4.03 3.58
N SER A 54 3.59 -3.20 3.55
CA SER A 54 4.88 -3.46 2.89
C SER A 54 6.03 -3.73 3.88
N ARG A 55 5.76 -3.86 5.18
CA ARG A 55 6.80 -3.88 6.21
C ARG A 55 7.81 -5.03 6.05
N LEU A 56 7.34 -6.25 5.81
CA LEU A 56 8.21 -7.42 5.69
C LEU A 56 9.02 -7.43 4.39
N LEU A 57 8.61 -6.68 3.35
CA LEU A 57 9.37 -6.55 2.11
C LEU A 57 10.78 -5.99 2.35
N TYR A 58 10.92 -5.09 3.32
CA TYR A 58 12.22 -4.53 3.72
C TYR A 58 13.23 -5.60 4.15
N ASP A 59 12.76 -6.70 4.71
CA ASP A 59 13.57 -7.79 5.26
C ASP A 59 13.84 -8.95 4.28
N TYR A 60 13.30 -8.90 3.07
CA TYR A 60 13.53 -9.92 2.05
C TYR A 60 15.00 -10.02 1.65
N PRO A 61 15.51 -11.22 1.32
CA PRO A 61 16.82 -11.37 0.72
C PRO A 61 16.94 -10.50 -0.53
N LEU A 62 18.11 -9.88 -0.72
CA LEU A 62 18.31 -8.81 -1.71
C LEU A 62 17.85 -9.20 -3.14
N GLN A 63 18.07 -10.46 -3.53
CA GLN A 63 17.66 -10.95 -4.86
C GLN A 63 16.14 -10.94 -4.99
N GLN A 64 15.41 -11.63 -4.11
CA GLN A 64 13.96 -11.74 -4.17
C GLN A 64 13.30 -10.36 -3.97
N ARG A 65 13.85 -9.54 -3.09
CA ARG A 65 13.41 -8.16 -2.90
C ARG A 65 13.50 -7.35 -4.18
N ASN A 66 14.61 -7.47 -4.93
CA ASN A 66 14.77 -6.80 -6.21
C ASN A 66 13.80 -7.34 -7.28
N GLU A 67 13.58 -8.64 -7.31
CA GLU A 67 12.61 -9.27 -8.22
C GLU A 67 11.19 -8.77 -7.97
N ILE A 68 10.75 -8.71 -6.71
CA ILE A 68 9.44 -8.19 -6.30
C ILE A 68 9.30 -6.72 -6.72
N LEU A 69 10.29 -5.89 -6.40
CA LEU A 69 10.26 -4.47 -6.74
C LEU A 69 10.32 -4.22 -8.25
N ASP A 70 10.98 -5.10 -9.02
CA ASP A 70 10.97 -5.04 -10.48
C ASP A 70 9.56 -5.34 -11.03
N TYR A 71 8.85 -6.35 -10.49
CA TYR A 71 7.45 -6.63 -10.88
C TYR A 71 6.52 -5.46 -10.62
N LEU A 72 6.78 -4.68 -9.59
CA LEU A 72 5.93 -3.54 -9.22
C LEU A 72 6.25 -2.28 -10.04
N PHE A 73 7.53 -1.91 -10.21
CA PHE A 73 7.91 -0.56 -10.62
C PHE A 73 8.71 -0.45 -11.92
N LYS A 74 9.31 -1.53 -12.41
CA LYS A 74 10.20 -1.45 -13.57
C LYS A 74 9.41 -1.22 -14.86
N PRO A 75 9.70 -0.17 -15.64
CA PRO A 75 9.05 0.07 -16.92
C PRO A 75 9.13 -1.14 -17.86
N ASN A 76 8.05 -1.41 -18.58
CA ASN A 76 7.93 -2.55 -19.51
C ASN A 76 8.16 -3.91 -18.85
N PHE A 77 7.82 -4.06 -17.58
CA PHE A 77 7.99 -5.29 -16.82
C PHE A 77 6.94 -5.38 -15.71
N GLY A 78 6.20 -6.49 -15.63
CA GLY A 78 5.18 -6.68 -14.60
C GLY A 78 4.11 -5.61 -14.61
N ALA A 79 3.78 -5.07 -13.44
CA ALA A 79 2.78 -4.02 -13.30
C ALA A 79 3.26 -2.65 -13.82
N ALA A 80 4.57 -2.38 -13.85
CA ALA A 80 5.12 -1.11 -14.29
C ALA A 80 4.36 0.12 -13.74
N LEU A 81 4.09 0.17 -12.43
CA LEU A 81 3.23 1.19 -11.84
C LEU A 81 3.72 2.61 -12.09
N ASP A 82 2.80 3.51 -12.41
CA ASP A 82 3.07 4.91 -12.69
C ASP A 82 3.14 5.77 -11.43
N LEU A 83 2.52 5.31 -10.33
CA LEU A 83 2.34 6.07 -9.11
C LEU A 83 2.55 5.20 -7.87
N LEU A 84 3.27 5.74 -6.88
CA LEU A 84 3.39 5.18 -5.55
C LEU A 84 2.89 6.17 -4.51
N LYS A 85 1.85 5.77 -3.75
CA LYS A 85 1.35 6.48 -2.58
C LYS A 85 1.93 5.84 -1.32
N VAL A 86 2.43 6.65 -0.38
CA VAL A 86 3.03 6.19 0.87
C VAL A 86 2.42 6.87 2.09
N GLU A 87 2.54 6.21 3.25
CA GLU A 87 2.15 6.78 4.52
C GLU A 87 3.19 7.79 5.04
N ILE A 88 2.73 8.96 5.47
CA ILE A 88 3.49 9.84 6.35
C ILE A 88 3.36 9.25 7.76
N GLY A 89 4.42 8.63 8.25
CA GLY A 89 4.42 7.90 9.51
C GLY A 89 3.94 8.75 10.70
N GLY A 90 3.14 8.17 11.57
CA GLY A 90 2.54 8.84 12.72
C GLY A 90 2.63 8.06 14.02
N ASP A 91 3.45 7.01 14.10
CA ASP A 91 3.64 6.13 15.27
C ASP A 91 2.36 5.38 15.70
N SER A 92 1.34 5.41 14.89
CA SER A 92 0.06 4.77 15.15
C SER A 92 -0.15 3.55 14.29
N GLN A 93 -0.76 2.56 14.87
CA GLN A 93 -1.32 1.46 14.09
C GLN A 93 -2.37 2.03 13.13
N SER A 94 -2.08 2.04 11.83
CA SER A 94 -2.91 2.71 10.82
C SER A 94 -3.83 1.75 10.05
N THR A 95 -3.49 0.46 9.97
CA THR A 95 -4.37 -0.62 9.46
C THR A 95 -3.87 -2.00 9.90
N ASP A 96 -2.71 -2.44 9.40
CA ASP A 96 -2.08 -3.73 9.70
C ASP A 96 -0.77 -3.56 10.50
N GLY A 97 -0.40 -2.33 10.82
CA GLY A 97 0.76 -1.99 11.61
C GLY A 97 1.07 -0.50 11.58
N THR A 98 2.26 -0.17 12.03
CA THR A 98 2.72 1.20 12.24
C THR A 98 3.86 1.56 11.30
N GLU A 99 3.77 2.73 10.69
CA GLU A 99 4.94 3.42 10.12
C GLU A 99 5.47 4.44 11.12
N ALA A 100 6.79 4.42 11.35
CA ALA A 100 7.45 5.27 12.29
C ALA A 100 7.41 6.75 11.88
N SER A 101 7.13 7.62 12.84
CA SER A 101 7.24 9.06 12.65
C SER A 101 8.70 9.49 12.48
N HIS A 102 8.94 10.46 11.60
CA HIS A 102 10.22 11.15 11.51
C HIS A 102 10.51 12.05 12.72
N ALA A 103 9.52 12.21 13.64
CA ALA A 103 9.67 12.95 14.91
C ALA A 103 8.68 12.40 15.95
N HIS A 104 9.11 11.47 16.80
CA HIS A 104 8.25 10.86 17.84
C HIS A 104 7.82 11.85 18.92
N TYR A 105 8.62 12.87 19.15
CA TYR A 105 8.34 13.97 20.07
C TYR A 105 8.94 15.28 19.52
N ARG A 106 8.61 16.39 20.14
CA ARG A 106 9.05 17.71 19.67
C ARG A 106 10.59 17.83 19.69
N ASN A 107 11.17 18.29 18.58
CA ASN A 107 12.61 18.44 18.35
C ASN A 107 13.38 17.10 18.22
N ASP A 108 12.70 16.02 17.89
CA ASP A 108 13.27 14.68 17.67
C ASP A 108 13.31 14.32 16.18
N LEU A 109 13.70 15.26 15.33
CA LEU A 109 13.72 15.03 13.88
C LEU A 109 14.80 14.05 13.46
N ASN A 110 14.41 12.96 12.80
CA ASN A 110 15.29 12.01 12.15
C ASN A 110 14.66 11.47 10.85
N CYS A 111 15.19 11.88 9.73
CA CYS A 111 14.69 11.51 8.39
C CYS A 111 15.04 10.07 7.96
N ASN A 112 15.70 9.27 8.80
CA ASN A 112 16.04 7.88 8.48
C ASN A 112 15.10 6.86 9.14
N ARG A 113 14.06 7.30 9.83
CA ARG A 113 13.10 6.41 10.52
C ARG A 113 12.09 5.83 9.56
N GLY A 114 11.63 4.61 9.87
CA GLY A 114 10.66 3.89 9.06
C GLY A 114 11.26 3.22 7.84
N TYR A 115 10.40 2.76 6.94
CA TYR A 115 10.80 2.05 5.72
C TYR A 115 10.17 2.64 4.45
N GLU A 116 9.23 3.56 4.56
CA GLU A 116 8.59 4.17 3.39
C GLU A 116 9.55 5.04 2.57
N TRP A 117 10.55 5.67 3.19
CA TRP A 117 11.62 6.34 2.48
C TRP A 117 12.41 5.40 1.56
N TRP A 118 12.78 4.23 2.10
CA TRP A 118 13.45 3.19 1.33
C TRP A 118 12.59 2.73 0.15
N LEU A 119 11.29 2.52 0.36
CA LEU A 119 10.38 2.06 -0.68
C LEU A 119 10.26 3.10 -1.81
N LEU A 120 10.13 4.38 -1.48
CA LEU A 120 10.14 5.47 -2.46
C LEU A 120 11.45 5.53 -3.26
N GLU A 121 12.60 5.39 -2.59
CA GLU A 121 13.90 5.35 -3.26
C GLU A 121 14.01 4.17 -4.22
N GLU A 122 13.59 2.99 -3.80
CA GLU A 122 13.62 1.78 -4.63
C GLU A 122 12.68 1.89 -5.85
N ALA A 123 11.53 2.52 -5.68
CA ALA A 123 10.62 2.83 -6.79
C ALA A 123 11.26 3.82 -7.78
N LYS A 124 11.82 4.93 -7.29
CA LYS A 124 12.51 5.95 -8.12
C LYS A 124 13.76 5.41 -8.82
N LYS A 125 14.50 4.50 -8.20
CA LYS A 125 15.66 3.83 -8.84
C LYS A 125 15.24 3.00 -10.07
N ARG A 126 14.06 2.38 -10.03
CA ARG A 126 13.52 1.57 -11.13
C ARG A 126 12.80 2.38 -12.17
N ASN A 127 12.00 3.33 -11.72
CA ASN A 127 11.24 4.26 -12.56
C ASN A 127 11.48 5.70 -12.06
N PRO A 128 12.46 6.43 -12.60
CA PRO A 128 12.72 7.83 -12.21
C PRO A 128 11.51 8.76 -12.40
N ASN A 129 10.60 8.40 -13.30
CA ASN A 129 9.40 9.17 -13.62
C ASN A 129 8.17 8.79 -12.76
N ILE A 130 8.30 7.81 -11.84
CA ILE A 130 7.18 7.42 -11.00
C ILE A 130 6.66 8.62 -10.21
N ILE A 131 5.36 8.79 -10.21
CA ILE A 131 4.68 9.86 -9.48
C ILE A 131 4.63 9.48 -8.00
N THR A 132 4.99 10.42 -7.14
CA THR A 132 5.02 10.21 -5.69
C THR A 132 3.87 10.93 -5.02
N TYR A 133 3.18 10.20 -4.12
CA TYR A 133 2.09 10.74 -3.34
C TYR A 133 2.26 10.36 -1.87
N ALA A 134 2.06 11.30 -0.94
CA ALA A 134 2.19 11.07 0.48
C ALA A 134 0.90 11.46 1.22
N LEU A 135 0.47 10.65 2.20
CA LEU A 135 -0.73 10.89 2.99
C LEU A 135 -0.51 10.50 4.45
N SER A 136 -1.09 11.24 5.38
CA SER A 136 -1.06 10.93 6.81
C SER A 136 -2.29 10.13 7.22
N TRP A 137 -2.10 9.01 7.95
CA TRP A 137 -3.18 8.28 8.63
C TRP A 137 -3.32 8.72 10.08
N ALA A 138 -2.20 9.08 10.71
CA ALA A 138 -2.12 9.60 12.06
C ALA A 138 -0.96 10.59 12.16
N VAL A 139 -0.84 11.26 13.29
CA VAL A 139 0.34 12.05 13.66
C VAL A 139 0.67 11.81 15.13
N PRO A 140 1.95 11.98 15.54
CA PRO A 140 2.34 11.83 16.94
C PRO A 140 1.53 12.69 17.90
N GLY A 141 1.28 12.22 19.11
CA GLY A 141 0.42 12.88 20.11
C GLY A 141 0.89 14.27 20.58
N TRP A 142 2.15 14.62 20.32
CA TRP A 142 2.67 15.97 20.63
C TRP A 142 2.21 17.04 19.63
N VAL A 143 1.77 16.64 18.44
CA VAL A 143 1.33 17.57 17.40
C VAL A 143 0.06 18.28 17.85
N GLY A 144 0.09 19.62 17.89
CA GLY A 144 -1.05 20.46 18.25
C GLY A 144 -1.71 20.14 19.59
N ASN A 145 -1.01 19.47 20.51
CA ASN A 145 -1.59 18.99 21.79
C ASN A 145 -2.91 18.22 21.56
N ASP A 146 -2.84 17.15 20.79
CA ASP A 146 -3.97 16.30 20.37
C ASP A 146 -4.95 16.98 19.39
N THR A 147 -4.56 18.09 18.75
CA THR A 147 -5.38 18.76 17.73
C THR A 147 -4.76 18.60 16.37
N TYR A 148 -5.39 17.78 15.52
CA TYR A 148 -4.85 17.48 14.19
C TYR A 148 -4.70 18.73 13.31
N TYR A 149 -5.75 19.54 13.15
CA TYR A 149 -5.74 20.75 12.33
C TYR A 149 -5.11 21.95 13.04
N SER A 150 -3.82 21.85 13.32
CA SER A 150 -3.00 22.85 14.00
C SER A 150 -1.84 23.34 13.10
N ILE A 151 -1.18 24.41 13.52
CA ILE A 151 0.06 24.87 12.87
C ILE A 151 1.20 23.88 13.07
N ASP A 152 1.23 23.15 14.19
CA ASP A 152 2.21 22.10 14.43
C ASP A 152 2.11 21.00 13.38
N ASN A 153 0.88 20.64 12.96
CA ASN A 153 0.68 19.65 11.92
C ASN A 153 1.12 20.15 10.54
N ILE A 154 0.89 21.42 10.22
CA ILE A 154 1.46 22.02 9.01
C ILE A 154 2.99 21.87 9.03
N ASN A 155 3.64 22.25 10.15
CA ASN A 155 5.08 22.15 10.30
C ASN A 155 5.57 20.69 10.22
N TYR A 156 4.80 19.74 10.75
CA TYR A 156 5.08 18.31 10.69
C TYR A 156 5.12 17.80 9.23
N HIS A 157 4.12 18.16 8.44
CA HIS A 157 4.09 17.81 7.01
C HIS A 157 5.22 18.49 6.22
N ILE A 158 5.51 19.76 6.53
CA ILE A 158 6.63 20.47 5.91
C ILE A 158 7.98 19.85 6.25
N SER A 159 8.18 19.39 7.50
CA SER A 159 9.42 18.71 7.90
C SER A 159 9.57 17.37 7.18
N TRP A 160 8.48 16.63 7.00
CA TRP A 160 8.47 15.38 6.22
C TRP A 160 8.85 15.63 4.75
N LEU A 161 8.26 16.65 4.11
CA LEU A 161 8.61 17.03 2.74
C LEU A 161 10.08 17.47 2.62
N LYS A 162 10.62 18.14 3.64
CA LYS A 162 12.06 18.48 3.67
C LYS A 162 12.93 17.25 3.80
N CYS A 163 12.57 16.28 4.64
CA CYS A 163 13.27 15.01 4.72
C CYS A 163 13.34 14.34 3.34
N ALA A 164 12.21 14.25 2.61
CA ALA A 164 12.20 13.65 1.28
C ALA A 164 13.15 14.37 0.32
N ARG A 165 13.13 15.70 0.31
CA ARG A 165 13.94 16.49 -0.63
C ARG A 165 15.42 16.55 -0.27
N ASP A 166 15.71 16.79 1.02
CA ASP A 166 17.06 17.20 1.45
C ASP A 166 17.91 15.99 1.90
N GLU A 167 17.30 14.97 2.52
CA GLU A 167 18.00 13.78 3.03
C GLU A 167 17.85 12.56 2.11
N HIS A 168 16.83 12.53 1.26
CA HIS A 168 16.57 11.46 0.29
C HIS A 168 16.56 11.99 -1.16
N PRO A 169 17.71 12.43 -1.70
CA PRO A 169 17.78 13.12 -3.00
C PRO A 169 17.31 12.25 -4.18
N THR A 170 17.30 10.93 -4.06
CA THR A 170 16.72 10.02 -5.04
C THR A 170 15.20 10.20 -5.15
N ILE A 171 14.52 10.51 -4.05
CA ILE A 171 13.09 10.82 -4.02
C ILE A 171 12.87 12.23 -4.56
N GLY A 172 13.57 13.21 -3.99
CA GLY A 172 13.44 14.61 -4.31
C GLY A 172 12.11 15.21 -3.81
N ASN A 173 11.52 16.10 -4.62
CA ASN A 173 10.22 16.66 -4.27
C ASN A 173 9.09 15.66 -4.51
N ILE A 174 8.20 15.58 -3.55
CA ILE A 174 6.95 14.80 -3.65
C ILE A 174 5.98 15.51 -4.60
N ASP A 175 5.34 14.76 -5.50
CA ASP A 175 4.44 15.32 -6.49
C ASP A 175 3.07 15.70 -5.90
N TYR A 176 2.51 14.84 -5.05
CA TYR A 176 1.21 15.04 -4.42
C TYR A 176 1.25 14.78 -2.93
N ILE A 177 0.43 15.51 -2.18
CA ILE A 177 0.26 15.33 -0.75
C ILE A 177 -1.21 15.40 -0.37
N GLY A 178 -1.68 14.44 0.43
CA GLY A 178 -2.97 14.47 1.09
C GLY A 178 -2.83 15.02 2.51
N VAL A 179 -3.96 15.08 3.22
CA VAL A 179 -3.98 15.63 4.58
C VAL A 179 -4.21 14.51 5.60
N TRP A 180 -5.39 13.95 5.69
CA TRP A 180 -5.74 12.95 6.70
C TRP A 180 -6.64 11.87 6.11
N ASN A 181 -6.15 10.64 6.08
CA ASN A 181 -6.83 9.49 5.48
C ASN A 181 -8.22 9.28 6.09
N GLU A 182 -9.26 9.25 5.25
CA GLU A 182 -10.65 8.95 5.62
C GLU A 182 -11.21 9.77 6.80
N ARG A 183 -10.68 10.97 7.01
CA ARG A 183 -11.12 11.89 8.04
C ARG A 183 -11.64 13.19 7.43
N THR A 184 -12.00 14.13 8.29
CA THR A 184 -12.37 15.47 7.84
C THR A 184 -11.19 16.10 7.12
N TRP A 185 -11.47 16.90 6.08
CA TRP A 185 -10.43 17.60 5.31
C TRP A 185 -9.92 18.90 5.99
N GLY A 186 -10.45 19.23 7.18
CA GLY A 186 -10.13 20.44 7.91
C GLY A 186 -11.08 21.59 7.60
N ASN A 187 -10.54 22.67 7.11
CA ASN A 187 -11.30 23.85 6.69
C ASN A 187 -10.48 24.69 5.70
N ILE A 188 -11.15 25.63 5.05
CA ILE A 188 -10.55 26.53 4.05
C ILE A 188 -9.29 27.22 4.58
N LYS A 189 -9.34 27.76 5.82
CA LYS A 189 -8.20 28.48 6.39
C LYS A 189 -6.98 27.58 6.55
N TRP A 190 -7.15 26.36 7.11
CA TRP A 190 -6.03 25.45 7.33
C TRP A 190 -5.38 25.00 6.01
N ILE A 191 -6.18 24.68 4.98
CA ILE A 191 -5.66 24.29 3.66
C ILE A 191 -4.90 25.47 3.01
N ASN A 192 -5.43 26.69 3.10
CA ASN A 192 -4.74 27.87 2.58
C ASN A 192 -3.42 28.14 3.32
N ASP A 193 -3.40 28.00 4.64
CA ASP A 193 -2.19 28.15 5.46
C ASP A 193 -1.17 27.04 5.11
N PHE A 194 -1.61 25.80 4.88
CA PHE A 194 -0.76 24.69 4.48
C PHE A 194 -0.16 24.96 3.10
N ARG A 195 -0.96 25.36 2.09
CA ARG A 195 -0.46 25.75 0.75
C ARG A 195 0.58 26.85 0.86
N LYS A 196 0.31 27.90 1.62
CA LYS A 196 1.24 29.00 1.85
C LYS A 196 2.55 28.52 2.49
N ALA A 197 2.46 27.65 3.50
CA ALA A 197 3.65 27.07 4.12
C ALA A 197 4.47 26.24 3.13
N MET A 198 3.82 25.43 2.28
CA MET A 198 4.49 24.70 1.21
C MET A 198 5.20 25.64 0.25
N ASP A 199 4.56 26.73 -0.18
CA ASP A 199 5.12 27.68 -1.13
C ASP A 199 6.37 28.39 -0.58
N VAL A 200 6.30 28.84 0.67
CA VAL A 200 7.42 29.51 1.35
C VAL A 200 8.62 28.56 1.56
N ASN A 201 8.37 27.25 1.68
CA ASN A 201 9.42 26.25 1.88
C ASN A 201 9.91 25.59 0.59
N GLY A 202 9.49 26.09 -0.61
CA GLY A 202 10.00 25.64 -1.90
C GLY A 202 9.22 24.48 -2.52
N PHE A 203 8.00 24.17 -2.03
CA PHE A 203 7.16 23.08 -2.51
C PHE A 203 5.99 23.54 -3.41
N GLN A 204 6.21 24.57 -4.23
CA GLN A 204 5.17 25.11 -5.13
C GLN A 204 4.66 24.08 -6.13
N LYS A 205 5.49 23.12 -6.50
CA LYS A 205 5.14 22.05 -7.45
C LYS A 205 4.35 20.92 -6.83
N THR A 206 4.49 20.70 -5.53
CA THR A 206 3.72 19.66 -4.79
C THR A 206 2.24 20.05 -4.75
N LYS A 207 1.35 19.17 -5.16
CA LYS A 207 -0.09 19.40 -5.29
C LYS A 207 -0.86 18.77 -4.14
N ILE A 208 -2.00 19.35 -3.77
CA ILE A 208 -2.83 18.88 -2.66
C ILE A 208 -4.00 18.06 -3.20
N ILE A 209 -4.21 16.86 -2.66
CA ILE A 209 -5.37 16.00 -2.90
C ILE A 209 -6.19 15.93 -1.62
N ILE A 210 -7.48 16.26 -1.67
CA ILE A 210 -8.44 16.16 -0.56
C ILE A 210 -9.82 15.71 -1.07
N PRO A 211 -10.71 15.11 -0.26
CA PRO A 211 -10.52 14.79 1.16
C PRO A 211 -9.65 13.56 1.40
N ASP A 212 -9.33 12.79 0.36
CA ASP A 212 -8.75 11.45 0.42
C ASP A 212 -9.61 10.52 1.29
N GLY A 213 -10.81 10.25 0.79
CA GLY A 213 -11.83 9.54 1.54
C GLY A 213 -13.19 9.51 0.83
N TRP A 214 -14.26 9.64 1.59
CA TRP A 214 -15.62 9.38 1.13
C TRP A 214 -16.27 10.54 0.37
N TRP A 215 -17.26 10.24 -0.46
CA TRP A 215 -18.00 11.20 -1.30
C TRP A 215 -18.59 12.40 -0.52
N ASN A 216 -19.01 12.20 0.72
CA ASN A 216 -19.54 13.31 1.54
C ASN A 216 -18.47 14.40 1.78
N GLY A 217 -17.23 14.03 2.07
CA GLY A 217 -16.13 14.98 2.17
C GLY A 217 -15.87 15.72 0.86
N ALA A 218 -15.95 15.04 -0.28
CA ALA A 218 -15.85 15.68 -1.59
C ALA A 218 -16.94 16.72 -1.82
N LYS A 219 -18.20 16.42 -1.47
CA LYS A 219 -19.31 17.40 -1.54
C LYS A 219 -19.07 18.63 -0.67
N GLU A 220 -18.54 18.44 0.53
CA GLU A 220 -18.19 19.56 1.43
C GLU A 220 -17.13 20.46 0.82
N ILE A 221 -16.09 19.89 0.19
CA ILE A 221 -15.04 20.64 -0.49
C ILE A 221 -15.59 21.43 -1.66
N LEU A 222 -16.43 20.81 -2.49
CA LEU A 222 -17.05 21.48 -3.64
C LEU A 222 -17.94 22.65 -3.18
N HIS A 223 -18.72 22.44 -2.11
CA HIS A 223 -19.48 23.53 -1.51
C HIS A 223 -18.55 24.63 -0.95
N ALA A 224 -17.45 24.26 -0.33
CA ALA A 224 -16.48 25.23 0.18
C ALA A 224 -15.85 26.08 -0.93
N ILE A 225 -15.59 25.49 -2.10
CA ILE A 225 -15.15 26.23 -3.30
C ILE A 225 -16.22 27.20 -3.79
N ASP A 226 -17.50 26.78 -3.81
CA ASP A 226 -18.60 27.64 -4.26
C ASP A 226 -18.85 28.86 -3.36
N VAL A 227 -18.65 28.71 -2.06
CA VAL A 227 -18.87 29.81 -1.09
C VAL A 227 -17.65 30.69 -0.85
N ASP A 228 -16.45 30.26 -1.26
CA ASP A 228 -15.23 31.05 -1.16
C ASP A 228 -15.17 32.12 -2.27
N SER A 229 -15.78 33.28 -2.01
CA SER A 229 -15.80 34.40 -2.96
C SER A 229 -14.40 34.95 -3.29
N SER A 230 -13.37 34.65 -2.48
CA SER A 230 -12.00 35.09 -2.74
C SER A 230 -11.30 34.23 -3.82
N GLY A 231 -11.76 33.02 -4.06
CA GLY A 231 -11.12 32.03 -4.93
C GLY A 231 -9.80 31.47 -4.40
N THR A 232 -9.38 31.84 -3.18
CA THR A 232 -8.09 31.45 -2.59
C THR A 232 -8.04 29.94 -2.35
N PHE A 233 -9.15 29.36 -1.90
CA PHE A 233 -9.23 27.93 -1.63
C PHE A 233 -9.11 27.09 -2.91
N ALA A 234 -9.82 27.46 -3.97
CA ALA A 234 -9.70 26.81 -5.28
C ALA A 234 -8.26 26.91 -5.82
N ASN A 235 -7.62 28.07 -5.66
CA ASN A 235 -6.20 28.26 -6.04
C ASN A 235 -5.26 27.37 -5.23
N SER A 236 -5.53 27.13 -3.95
CA SER A 236 -4.73 26.24 -3.10
C SER A 236 -4.77 24.78 -3.58
N LEU A 237 -5.84 24.38 -4.26
CA LEU A 237 -6.03 23.03 -4.83
C LEU A 237 -5.61 22.93 -6.31
N GLN A 238 -5.14 24.04 -6.91
CA GLN A 238 -4.82 24.06 -8.35
C GLN A 238 -3.80 22.99 -8.76
N GLY A 239 -4.15 22.16 -9.74
CA GLY A 239 -3.34 21.05 -10.25
C GLY A 239 -3.34 19.79 -9.37
N GLY A 240 -3.93 19.88 -8.17
CA GLY A 240 -4.36 18.76 -7.36
C GLY A 240 -5.82 18.42 -7.62
N GLY A 241 -6.54 17.91 -6.64
CA GLY A 241 -7.93 17.53 -6.87
C GLY A 241 -8.61 16.79 -5.73
N ILE A 242 -9.65 16.08 -6.14
CA ILE A 242 -10.51 15.29 -5.26
C ILE A 242 -10.05 13.84 -5.27
N GLY A 243 -9.67 13.32 -4.11
CA GLY A 243 -9.39 11.90 -3.88
C GLY A 243 -10.60 11.19 -3.26
N LEU A 244 -11.12 10.19 -3.96
CA LEU A 244 -12.22 9.35 -3.48
C LEU A 244 -11.75 7.94 -3.19
N HIS A 245 -12.33 7.33 -2.15
CA HIS A 245 -12.10 5.93 -1.81
C HIS A 245 -13.26 5.07 -2.29
N TYR A 246 -12.92 3.93 -2.93
CA TYR A 246 -13.86 2.89 -3.36
C TYR A 246 -15.10 3.45 -4.09
N PRO A 247 -14.92 4.23 -5.17
CA PRO A 247 -16.02 4.98 -5.80
C PRO A 247 -17.03 4.09 -6.51
N CYS A 248 -16.78 2.84 -6.71
CA CYS A 248 -17.54 1.89 -7.53
C CYS A 248 -19.01 2.21 -7.71
N ASN A 249 -19.48 2.17 -8.97
CA ASN A 249 -20.85 2.42 -9.40
C ASN A 249 -21.41 3.82 -9.05
N GLN A 250 -20.65 4.70 -8.46
CA GLN A 250 -21.01 6.12 -8.32
C GLN A 250 -20.71 6.84 -9.64
N ALA A 251 -21.52 7.81 -10.01
CA ALA A 251 -21.33 8.61 -11.21
C ALA A 251 -21.58 10.09 -10.89
N HIS A 252 -20.52 10.90 -10.95
CA HIS A 252 -20.58 12.33 -10.68
C HIS A 252 -19.73 13.11 -11.71
N PRO A 253 -19.93 12.90 -13.01
CA PRO A 253 -19.10 13.52 -14.05
C PRO A 253 -19.26 15.04 -14.13
N GLU A 254 -20.37 15.58 -13.61
CA GLU A 254 -20.67 17.01 -13.63
C GLU A 254 -19.71 17.84 -12.77
N VAL A 255 -19.09 17.23 -11.79
CA VAL A 255 -18.25 17.95 -10.81
C VAL A 255 -16.94 18.39 -11.43
N GLN A 256 -16.31 17.52 -12.22
CA GLN A 256 -15.02 17.81 -12.82
C GLN A 256 -15.08 18.95 -13.85
N SER A 257 -16.15 19.00 -14.64
CA SER A 257 -16.35 20.04 -15.65
C SER A 257 -16.53 21.44 -15.03
N LYS A 258 -17.12 21.50 -13.82
CA LYS A 258 -17.39 22.77 -13.16
C LYS A 258 -16.18 23.44 -12.53
N TYR A 259 -15.24 22.65 -11.94
CA TYR A 259 -14.18 23.17 -11.09
C TYR A 259 -12.77 23.01 -11.65
N ASN A 260 -12.62 22.37 -12.80
CA ASN A 260 -11.32 22.03 -13.40
C ASN A 260 -10.35 21.35 -12.41
N LEU A 261 -10.90 20.50 -11.53
CA LEU A 261 -10.16 19.68 -10.58
C LEU A 261 -9.92 18.29 -11.15
N LYS A 262 -8.82 17.67 -10.78
CA LYS A 262 -8.60 16.24 -11.04
C LYS A 262 -9.50 15.40 -10.14
N TYR A 263 -9.91 14.24 -10.66
CA TYR A 263 -10.65 13.22 -9.93
C TYR A 263 -9.87 11.94 -9.93
N TRP A 264 -9.56 11.44 -8.76
CA TRP A 264 -8.83 10.20 -8.57
C TRP A 264 -9.63 9.24 -7.70
N SER A 265 -9.59 7.95 -8.02
CA SER A 265 -9.79 6.91 -7.03
C SER A 265 -8.49 6.79 -6.25
N SER A 266 -8.35 7.59 -5.19
CA SER A 266 -7.11 7.72 -4.44
C SER A 266 -6.84 6.54 -3.51
N GLU A 267 -7.83 5.66 -3.34
CA GLU A 267 -7.72 4.34 -2.73
C GLU A 267 -8.83 3.44 -3.28
N ASP A 268 -8.46 2.29 -3.84
CA ASP A 268 -9.41 1.34 -4.41
C ASP A 268 -8.90 -0.10 -4.20
N TYR A 269 -9.74 -1.08 -4.47
CA TYR A 269 -9.40 -2.47 -4.22
C TYR A 269 -8.47 -3.05 -5.27
N SER A 270 -7.37 -3.65 -4.83
CA SER A 270 -6.57 -4.57 -5.64
C SER A 270 -6.98 -6.01 -5.43
N THR A 271 -7.60 -6.27 -4.32
CA THR A 271 -8.21 -7.49 -3.82
C THR A 271 -7.49 -8.82 -4.07
N GLU A 272 -7.94 -9.78 -3.34
CA GLU A 272 -7.55 -11.19 -3.20
C GLU A 272 -6.61 -11.75 -4.29
N ALA A 273 -5.67 -12.62 -3.92
CA ALA A 273 -4.66 -13.24 -4.80
C ALA A 273 -5.22 -14.17 -5.89
N ASN A 274 -6.52 -14.14 -6.12
CA ASN A 274 -7.19 -14.99 -7.09
C ASN A 274 -7.65 -14.19 -8.31
N TRP A 275 -8.16 -14.90 -9.32
CA TRP A 275 -8.67 -14.28 -10.53
C TRP A 275 -9.84 -13.33 -10.25
N LYS A 276 -10.72 -13.66 -9.29
CA LYS A 276 -11.85 -12.79 -8.93
C LYS A 276 -11.38 -11.39 -8.53
N GLY A 277 -10.35 -11.30 -7.68
CA GLY A 277 -9.76 -10.03 -7.27
C GLY A 277 -9.08 -9.30 -8.42
N ALA A 278 -8.28 -10.00 -9.21
CA ALA A 278 -7.60 -9.42 -10.37
C ALA A 278 -8.58 -8.95 -11.46
N SER A 279 -9.65 -9.71 -11.68
CA SER A 279 -10.74 -9.37 -12.60
C SER A 279 -11.48 -8.11 -12.12
N CYS A 280 -11.77 -8.02 -10.82
CA CYS A 280 -12.33 -6.78 -10.28
C CYS A 280 -11.40 -5.58 -10.47
N TRP A 281 -10.12 -5.72 -10.13
CA TRP A 281 -9.14 -4.66 -10.27
C TRP A 281 -9.03 -4.14 -11.72
N GLY A 282 -8.81 -5.04 -12.68
CA GLY A 282 -8.75 -4.67 -14.10
C GLY A 282 -10.02 -3.98 -14.60
N ARG A 283 -11.21 -4.38 -14.10
CA ARG A 283 -12.49 -3.77 -14.44
C ARG A 283 -12.61 -2.33 -13.93
N ILE A 284 -12.22 -2.07 -12.67
CA ILE A 284 -12.35 -0.73 -12.10
C ILE A 284 -11.38 0.27 -12.72
N LEU A 285 -10.21 -0.16 -13.21
CA LEU A 285 -9.28 0.73 -13.93
C LEU A 285 -9.96 1.41 -15.13
N ASN A 286 -10.74 0.68 -15.92
CA ASN A 286 -11.53 1.25 -17.01
C ASN A 286 -12.77 2.01 -16.50
N GLN A 287 -13.52 1.39 -15.59
CA GLN A 287 -14.86 1.90 -15.24
C GLN A 287 -14.82 3.17 -14.40
N ASN A 288 -13.77 3.40 -13.59
CA ASN A 288 -13.59 4.68 -12.93
C ASN A 288 -13.46 5.84 -13.92
N VAL A 289 -12.80 5.61 -15.05
CA VAL A 289 -12.71 6.59 -16.13
C VAL A 289 -14.06 6.77 -16.84
N VAL A 290 -14.69 5.67 -17.25
CA VAL A 290 -15.93 5.70 -18.05
C VAL A 290 -17.10 6.32 -17.27
N ARG A 291 -17.21 6.03 -15.97
CA ARG A 291 -18.30 6.50 -15.11
C ARG A 291 -18.07 7.89 -14.53
N MET A 292 -16.82 8.17 -14.12
CA MET A 292 -16.53 9.32 -13.26
C MET A 292 -15.44 10.23 -13.80
N ASN A 293 -14.90 9.96 -14.99
CA ASN A 293 -13.77 10.71 -15.55
C ASN A 293 -12.54 10.72 -14.61
N MET A 294 -12.34 9.68 -13.81
CA MET A 294 -11.18 9.57 -12.94
C MET A 294 -9.93 9.31 -13.75
N THR A 295 -8.91 10.10 -13.52
CA THR A 295 -7.68 10.09 -14.30
C THR A 295 -6.55 9.30 -13.66
N SER A 296 -6.75 8.84 -12.42
CA SER A 296 -5.89 7.92 -11.69
C SER A 296 -6.71 6.98 -10.83
N THR A 297 -6.23 5.75 -10.66
CA THR A 297 -6.76 4.76 -9.72
C THR A 297 -5.60 4.12 -8.97
N ILE A 298 -5.68 4.12 -7.63
CA ILE A 298 -4.62 3.69 -6.72
C ILE A 298 -5.10 2.50 -5.91
N SER A 299 -4.42 1.36 -6.06
CA SER A 299 -4.75 0.13 -5.35
C SER A 299 -4.42 0.22 -3.86
N TRP A 300 -5.30 -0.23 -3.01
CA TRP A 300 -4.98 -0.61 -1.64
C TRP A 300 -4.94 -2.16 -1.54
N SER A 301 -3.77 -2.75 -1.27
CA SER A 301 -2.46 -2.15 -1.11
C SER A 301 -1.53 -2.50 -2.28
N LEU A 302 -0.32 -1.92 -2.26
CA LEU A 302 0.75 -2.24 -3.21
C LEU A 302 1.10 -3.73 -3.18
N ILE A 303 1.30 -4.25 -1.98
CA ILE A 303 1.74 -5.61 -1.72
C ILE A 303 1.26 -6.05 -0.34
N TRP A 304 0.87 -7.30 -0.21
CA TRP A 304 0.68 -7.90 1.10
C TRP A 304 2.01 -8.47 1.58
N SER A 305 2.72 -7.68 2.37
CA SER A 305 4.02 -8.04 2.95
C SER A 305 4.04 -7.74 4.45
N VAL A 306 3.09 -8.35 5.14
CA VAL A 306 2.85 -8.32 6.58
C VAL A 306 2.38 -9.71 7.00
N TYR A 307 2.22 -9.94 8.28
CA TYR A 307 1.80 -11.23 8.81
C TYR A 307 0.38 -11.65 8.38
N GLU A 308 0.16 -12.97 8.21
CA GLU A 308 -1.01 -13.55 7.54
C GLU A 308 -2.36 -13.30 8.23
N ASP A 309 -2.40 -13.28 9.55
CA ASP A 309 -3.64 -13.21 10.33
C ASP A 309 -4.10 -11.77 10.63
N PHE A 310 -3.58 -10.80 9.90
CA PHE A 310 -4.00 -9.41 10.02
C PHE A 310 -5.31 -9.14 9.25
N PRO A 311 -6.07 -8.08 9.59
CA PRO A 311 -7.48 -7.93 9.24
C PRO A 311 -7.82 -7.94 7.76
N TYR A 312 -6.89 -7.49 6.92
CA TYR A 312 -7.14 -7.35 5.49
C TYR A 312 -6.29 -8.31 4.67
N PHE A 313 -6.08 -9.51 5.23
CA PHE A 313 -5.35 -10.57 4.56
C PHE A 313 -5.77 -10.72 3.09
N GLY A 314 -4.77 -10.70 2.23
CA GLY A 314 -4.97 -10.89 0.82
C GLY A 314 -5.14 -9.63 -0.01
N ASN A 315 -5.16 -8.44 0.58
CA ASN A 315 -5.16 -7.20 -0.18
C ASN A 315 -3.74 -6.85 -0.66
N GLY A 316 -3.53 -6.89 -1.96
CA GLY A 316 -2.24 -6.53 -2.57
C GLY A 316 -2.11 -7.02 -4.01
N LEU A 317 -1.34 -6.31 -4.81
CA LEU A 317 -1.04 -6.74 -6.18
C LEU A 317 -0.14 -7.98 -6.21
N MET A 318 0.63 -8.20 -5.14
CA MET A 318 1.52 -9.35 -4.91
C MET A 318 1.48 -9.77 -3.44
N TYR A 319 1.98 -10.97 -3.15
CA TYR A 319 2.22 -11.46 -1.79
C TYR A 319 3.70 -11.70 -1.53
N ALA A 320 4.17 -11.20 -0.38
CA ALA A 320 5.54 -11.38 0.09
C ALA A 320 5.58 -11.38 1.63
N MET A 321 5.07 -12.45 2.24
CA MET A 321 4.88 -12.56 3.69
C MET A 321 6.01 -13.30 4.42
N HIS A 322 6.88 -13.99 3.67
CA HIS A 322 7.86 -14.93 4.22
C HIS A 322 9.30 -14.53 3.88
N PRO A 323 9.80 -13.40 4.42
CA PRO A 323 11.16 -12.93 4.11
C PRO A 323 12.27 -13.90 4.55
N TRP A 324 12.02 -14.75 5.54
CA TRP A 324 12.97 -15.77 5.99
C TRP A 324 13.21 -16.88 4.96
N SER A 325 12.20 -17.22 4.15
CA SER A 325 12.33 -18.17 3.05
C SER A 325 12.66 -17.48 1.72
N GLY A 326 12.35 -16.20 1.58
CA GLY A 326 12.39 -15.48 0.32
C GLY A 326 11.23 -15.78 -0.61
N HIS A 327 10.23 -16.55 -0.18
CA HIS A 327 9.06 -16.89 -0.99
C HIS A 327 8.18 -15.67 -1.26
N TYR A 328 7.71 -15.52 -2.50
CA TYR A 328 6.73 -14.51 -2.90
C TYR A 328 5.82 -15.03 -4.01
N GLU A 329 4.68 -14.41 -4.21
CA GLU A 329 3.69 -14.78 -5.22
C GLU A 329 3.37 -13.59 -6.12
N VAL A 330 3.42 -13.81 -7.44
CA VAL A 330 3.04 -12.81 -8.45
C VAL A 330 1.58 -13.04 -8.83
N ASN A 331 0.69 -12.23 -8.29
CA ASN A 331 -0.74 -12.39 -8.48
C ASN A 331 -1.20 -11.89 -9.85
N GLN A 332 -2.38 -12.34 -10.29
CA GLN A 332 -2.97 -11.93 -11.57
C GLN A 332 -3.23 -10.41 -11.65
N ALA A 333 -3.38 -9.71 -10.52
CA ALA A 333 -3.55 -8.26 -10.46
C ALA A 333 -2.35 -7.48 -11.05
N ILE A 334 -1.14 -8.02 -10.99
CA ILE A 334 0.04 -7.49 -11.68
C ILE A 334 -0.22 -7.42 -13.20
N TRP A 335 -0.79 -8.49 -13.74
CA TRP A 335 -1.02 -8.59 -15.18
C TRP A 335 -2.21 -7.77 -15.67
N THR A 336 -3.26 -7.63 -14.87
CA THR A 336 -4.37 -6.73 -15.22
C THR A 336 -3.97 -5.26 -15.13
N SER A 337 -3.06 -4.90 -14.22
CA SER A 337 -2.44 -3.56 -14.18
C SER A 337 -1.64 -3.27 -15.45
N ALA A 338 -0.81 -4.23 -15.90
CA ALA A 338 0.07 -4.10 -17.05
C ALA A 338 -0.66 -3.71 -18.36
N HIS A 339 -1.97 -4.03 -18.47
CA HIS A 339 -2.78 -3.65 -19.62
C HIS A 339 -2.95 -2.14 -19.80
N HIS A 340 -2.75 -1.36 -18.76
CA HIS A 340 -2.72 0.11 -18.80
C HIS A 340 -1.28 0.61 -18.73
N THR A 341 -0.59 0.35 -17.67
CA THR A 341 0.67 0.96 -17.26
C THR A 341 1.86 0.64 -18.16
N GLN A 342 1.84 -0.43 -18.95
CA GLN A 342 2.88 -0.69 -19.95
C GLN A 342 2.57 -0.11 -21.34
N PHE A 343 1.39 0.48 -21.53
CA PHE A 343 0.94 0.98 -22.85
C PHE A 343 0.50 2.44 -22.82
N ILE A 344 0.43 3.05 -21.65
CA ILE A 344 -0.05 4.41 -21.45
C ILE A 344 0.87 5.08 -20.44
N GLU A 345 1.42 6.23 -20.79
CA GLU A 345 2.25 7.01 -19.90
C GLU A 345 1.48 8.18 -19.27
N PRO A 346 1.77 8.58 -18.03
CA PRO A 346 1.24 9.82 -17.48
C PRO A 346 1.42 11.01 -18.42
N GLY A 347 0.33 11.74 -18.65
CA GLY A 347 0.31 12.82 -19.64
C GLY A 347 -0.42 12.48 -20.93
N TRP A 348 -0.63 11.20 -21.26
CA TRP A 348 -1.45 10.79 -22.39
C TRP A 348 -2.87 11.31 -22.26
N LYS A 349 -3.56 11.43 -23.39
CA LYS A 349 -4.90 12.01 -23.46
C LYS A 349 -5.94 10.95 -23.77
N TYR A 350 -6.98 10.89 -22.93
CA TYR A 350 -8.18 10.13 -23.26
C TYR A 350 -8.86 10.71 -24.48
N ILE A 351 -9.31 9.84 -25.39
CA ILE A 351 -10.12 10.27 -26.52
C ILE A 351 -11.57 10.43 -26.00
N GLY A 352 -12.15 11.63 -26.19
CA GLY A 352 -13.56 11.92 -25.88
C GLY A 352 -14.51 11.43 -26.97
N ASN A 353 -15.81 11.73 -26.83
CA ASN A 353 -16.85 11.54 -27.86
C ASN A 353 -16.83 10.17 -28.57
N GLY A 354 -16.94 9.09 -27.79
CA GLY A 354 -16.96 7.71 -28.30
C GLY A 354 -15.63 6.97 -28.21
N GLY A 355 -14.55 7.64 -27.80
CA GLY A 355 -13.25 6.97 -27.53
C GLY A 355 -13.22 6.17 -26.24
N ARG A 356 -14.29 6.21 -25.45
CA ARG A 356 -14.47 5.39 -24.24
C ARG A 356 -15.94 5.15 -23.97
N GLY A 357 -16.27 4.03 -23.33
CA GLY A 357 -17.68 3.70 -23.04
C GLY A 357 -17.89 2.27 -22.62
N PHE A 358 -19.15 1.90 -22.47
CA PHE A 358 -19.58 0.54 -22.22
C PHE A 358 -19.79 -0.22 -23.53
N LEU A 359 -19.51 -1.52 -23.51
CA LEU A 359 -19.73 -2.43 -24.61
C LEU A 359 -21.19 -2.96 -24.58
N GLN A 360 -21.69 -3.37 -25.75
CA GLN A 360 -23.06 -3.87 -25.88
C GLN A 360 -23.30 -5.13 -25.04
N ASN A 361 -22.32 -6.04 -25.01
CA ASN A 361 -22.43 -7.32 -24.32
C ASN A 361 -21.72 -7.29 -22.96
N GLY A 362 -21.74 -6.14 -22.28
CA GLY A 362 -21.09 -5.92 -20.99
C GLY A 362 -19.58 -5.66 -21.11
N GLY A 363 -19.02 -5.08 -20.07
CA GLY A 363 -17.63 -4.58 -20.05
C GLY A 363 -17.52 -3.15 -20.57
N SER A 364 -16.28 -2.67 -20.68
CA SER A 364 -15.99 -1.30 -21.10
C SER A 364 -14.70 -1.19 -21.89
N TYR A 365 -14.51 -0.04 -22.55
CA TYR A 365 -13.27 0.28 -23.22
C TYR A 365 -12.86 1.73 -22.97
N VAL A 366 -11.56 1.95 -23.01
CA VAL A 366 -10.94 3.28 -23.00
C VAL A 366 -9.89 3.36 -24.11
N SER A 367 -9.78 4.50 -24.76
CA SER A 367 -8.73 4.75 -25.74
C SER A 367 -7.97 6.04 -25.42
N LEU A 368 -6.65 5.98 -25.59
CA LEU A 368 -5.75 7.07 -25.27
C LEU A 368 -4.74 7.24 -26.40
N VAL A 369 -4.22 8.47 -26.50
CA VAL A 369 -3.18 8.85 -27.45
C VAL A 369 -2.06 9.63 -26.77
N SER A 370 -0.84 9.50 -27.32
CA SER A 370 0.31 10.23 -26.83
C SER A 370 0.15 11.76 -26.91
N PRO A 371 0.79 12.55 -26.02
CA PRO A 371 0.54 13.99 -25.87
C PRO A 371 1.02 14.84 -27.05
N GLU A 372 1.89 14.35 -27.90
CA GLU A 372 2.45 15.09 -29.06
C GLU A 372 1.37 15.55 -30.07
N VAL A 373 0.20 14.94 -29.99
CA VAL A 373 -0.97 15.20 -30.86
C VAL A 373 -1.56 16.59 -30.69
N THR A 374 -1.61 17.09 -29.46
CA THR A 374 -2.46 18.25 -29.16
C THR A 374 -1.85 19.59 -29.54
N SER A 375 -0.52 19.69 -29.61
CA SER A 375 0.16 20.94 -29.96
C SER A 375 0.50 21.08 -31.45
N ASN A 376 0.76 19.98 -32.16
CA ASN A 376 1.26 20.00 -33.51
C ASN A 376 0.22 19.79 -34.62
N LEU A 377 -0.86 19.04 -34.34
CA LEU A 377 -1.92 18.77 -35.32
C LEU A 377 -2.93 19.90 -35.45
N MET A 378 -2.97 20.85 -34.53
CA MET A 378 -3.84 22.03 -34.58
C MET A 378 -3.16 23.23 -35.26
N ALA A 379 -1.88 23.14 -35.60
CA ALA A 379 -1.18 24.19 -36.33
C ALA A 379 -1.54 24.08 -37.82
N PRO A 380 -1.87 25.19 -38.52
CA PRO A 380 -2.15 25.21 -39.97
C PRO A 380 -1.01 24.65 -40.84
N ASN A 381 0.20 24.52 -40.30
CA ASN A 381 1.40 24.03 -40.95
C ASN A 381 1.98 22.76 -40.27
N ALA A 382 1.12 21.92 -39.64
CA ALA A 382 1.59 20.67 -39.03
C ALA A 382 2.30 19.83 -40.10
N THR A 383 3.59 19.56 -39.90
CA THR A 383 4.31 18.59 -40.71
C THR A 383 3.77 17.20 -40.38
N ASP A 384 3.41 16.43 -41.40
CA ASP A 384 2.78 15.08 -41.36
C ASP A 384 3.65 14.00 -40.67
N ASN A 385 4.68 14.34 -39.92
CA ASN A 385 5.74 13.45 -39.49
C ASN A 385 5.69 13.04 -38.01
N ALA A 386 4.81 13.61 -37.18
CA ALA A 386 4.68 13.16 -35.78
C ALA A 386 3.84 11.85 -35.70
N VAL A 387 4.45 10.79 -35.25
CA VAL A 387 3.74 9.53 -35.00
C VAL A 387 2.97 9.67 -33.69
N ILE A 388 1.68 9.37 -33.76
CA ILE A 388 0.75 9.39 -32.63
C ILE A 388 0.60 7.96 -32.14
N ASP A 389 1.05 7.68 -30.94
CA ASP A 389 0.76 6.39 -30.35
C ASP A 389 -0.68 6.29 -29.87
N LEU A 390 -1.27 5.10 -30.06
CA LEU A 390 -2.63 4.77 -29.71
C LEU A 390 -2.66 3.51 -28.84
N THR A 391 -3.40 3.56 -27.75
CA THR A 391 -3.74 2.39 -26.94
C THR A 391 -5.23 2.33 -26.70
N ILE A 392 -5.82 1.14 -26.88
CA ILE A 392 -7.21 0.82 -26.56
C ILE A 392 -7.20 -0.33 -25.56
N VAL A 393 -7.76 -0.14 -24.38
CA VAL A 393 -7.92 -1.18 -23.37
C VAL A 393 -9.40 -1.58 -23.31
N VAL A 394 -9.66 -2.85 -23.55
CA VAL A 394 -11.00 -3.45 -23.54
C VAL A 394 -11.10 -4.43 -22.39
N GLU A 395 -12.01 -4.23 -21.46
CA GLU A 395 -12.29 -5.17 -20.38
C GLU A 395 -13.70 -5.75 -20.51
N LYS A 396 -13.81 -7.06 -20.30
CA LYS A 396 -15.06 -7.81 -20.16
C LYS A 396 -15.08 -8.61 -18.85
N LEU A 397 -14.45 -8.03 -17.82
CA LEU A 397 -14.16 -8.67 -16.55
C LEU A 397 -15.40 -8.76 -15.66
N GLN A 398 -15.54 -9.87 -14.91
CA GLN A 398 -16.73 -10.19 -14.13
C GLN A 398 -16.51 -10.15 -12.61
N GLY A 399 -15.25 -10.00 -12.16
CA GLY A 399 -14.88 -10.09 -10.73
C GLY A 399 -15.60 -9.08 -9.84
N ASP A 400 -15.99 -9.53 -8.65
CA ASP A 400 -16.51 -8.70 -7.56
C ASP A 400 -15.39 -8.18 -6.69
N CYS A 401 -15.47 -6.96 -6.24
CA CYS A 401 -14.76 -6.45 -5.08
C CYS A 401 -15.73 -6.28 -3.89
N LEU A 402 -15.18 -6.10 -2.69
CA LEU A 402 -15.96 -6.04 -1.45
C LEU A 402 -17.17 -5.07 -1.48
N ARG A 403 -17.10 -3.99 -2.25
CA ARG A 403 -18.17 -2.97 -2.37
C ARG A 403 -18.56 -2.70 -3.80
N CYS A 404 -18.08 -3.50 -4.76
CA CYS A 404 -18.25 -3.30 -6.17
C CYS A 404 -18.63 -4.60 -6.85
N ALA A 405 -19.93 -4.83 -7.01
CA ALA A 405 -20.44 -5.99 -7.71
C ALA A 405 -19.89 -6.06 -9.14
N GLY A 406 -19.50 -7.25 -9.55
CA GLY A 406 -19.08 -7.56 -10.91
C GLY A 406 -20.22 -7.36 -11.93
N GLY A 407 -19.87 -7.54 -13.16
CA GLY A 407 -20.80 -7.44 -14.28
C GLY A 407 -21.03 -8.78 -14.96
N ASN A 408 -22.16 -8.92 -15.64
CA ASN A 408 -22.35 -10.00 -16.59
C ASN A 408 -21.77 -9.57 -17.93
N THR A 409 -20.84 -10.34 -18.46
CA THR A 409 -20.24 -10.11 -19.78
C THR A 409 -20.37 -11.37 -20.62
N SER A 410 -20.40 -11.23 -21.93
CA SER A 410 -20.36 -12.34 -22.87
C SER A 410 -19.38 -12.06 -23.99
N ASP A 411 -18.97 -13.10 -24.70
CA ASP A 411 -18.08 -13.00 -25.85
C ASP A 411 -18.57 -11.97 -26.87
N GLU A 412 -17.64 -11.21 -27.44
CA GLU A 412 -17.98 -10.17 -28.41
C GLU A 412 -16.85 -9.95 -29.40
N ILE A 413 -17.19 -9.75 -30.68
CA ILE A 413 -16.28 -9.14 -31.65
C ILE A 413 -16.41 -7.64 -31.48
N VAL A 414 -15.48 -7.02 -30.81
CA VAL A 414 -15.46 -5.56 -30.62
C VAL A 414 -14.85 -4.92 -31.85
N THR A 415 -15.57 -3.96 -32.43
CA THR A 415 -15.17 -3.30 -33.67
C THR A 415 -15.00 -1.80 -33.45
N PHE A 416 -13.81 -1.31 -33.76
CA PHE A 416 -13.47 0.11 -33.67
C PHE A 416 -13.28 0.71 -35.06
N SER A 417 -13.76 1.94 -35.25
CA SER A 417 -13.50 2.75 -36.45
C SER A 417 -12.49 3.82 -36.14
N LEU A 418 -11.28 3.67 -36.65
CA LEU A 418 -10.20 4.64 -36.45
C LEU A 418 -10.35 5.81 -37.42
N GLY A 419 -10.24 7.03 -36.91
CA GLY A 419 -10.25 8.25 -37.71
C GLY A 419 -9.10 8.33 -38.70
N THR A 420 -9.24 9.25 -39.68
CA THR A 420 -8.32 9.38 -40.82
C THR A 420 -6.86 9.49 -40.44
N ILE A 421 -6.55 10.16 -39.35
CA ILE A 421 -5.15 10.35 -38.89
C ILE A 421 -4.58 9.03 -38.42
N LEU A 422 -5.26 8.34 -37.49
CA LEU A 422 -4.80 7.09 -36.87
C LEU A 422 -4.65 5.97 -37.91
N LYS A 423 -5.62 5.82 -38.83
CA LYS A 423 -5.56 4.77 -39.88
C LYS A 423 -4.45 5.00 -40.89
N LYS A 424 -4.00 6.23 -41.12
CA LYS A 424 -2.84 6.52 -41.98
C LYS A 424 -1.52 6.12 -41.33
N GLN A 425 -1.42 6.27 -40.03
CA GLN A 425 -0.17 6.04 -39.30
C GLN A 425 0.02 4.56 -38.88
N HIS A 426 -1.07 3.84 -38.63
CA HIS A 426 -1.03 2.48 -38.14
C HIS A 426 -1.64 1.49 -39.12
N LYS A 427 -0.95 0.36 -39.36
CA LYS A 427 -1.45 -0.78 -40.17
C LYS A 427 -1.92 -1.94 -39.30
N THR A 428 -1.34 -2.05 -38.13
CA THR A 428 -1.64 -3.11 -37.13
C THR A 428 -1.53 -2.54 -35.74
N LEU A 429 -2.22 -3.15 -34.79
CA LEU A 429 -2.06 -2.93 -33.36
C LEU A 429 -1.57 -4.21 -32.70
N ALA A 430 -0.59 -4.10 -31.84
CA ALA A 430 -0.13 -5.19 -30.97
C ALA A 430 -1.24 -5.59 -30.02
N VAL A 431 -1.43 -6.88 -29.79
CA VAL A 431 -2.51 -7.41 -28.94
C VAL A 431 -1.94 -8.15 -27.75
N TRP A 432 -2.42 -7.82 -26.58
CA TRP A 432 -2.12 -8.51 -25.32
C TRP A 432 -3.41 -8.90 -24.62
N MET A 433 -3.40 -10.06 -23.91
CA MET A 433 -4.59 -10.61 -23.26
C MET A 433 -4.25 -11.21 -21.91
N THR A 434 -5.16 -11.03 -20.96
CA THR A 434 -5.18 -11.71 -19.66
C THR A 434 -6.58 -12.22 -19.36
N ASN A 435 -6.68 -13.43 -18.83
CA ASN A 435 -7.87 -14.02 -18.25
C ASN A 435 -7.47 -14.95 -17.09
N GLU A 436 -8.39 -15.70 -16.52
CA GLU A 436 -8.13 -16.59 -15.39
C GLU A 436 -6.95 -17.58 -15.64
N THR A 437 -6.80 -18.07 -16.86
CA THR A 437 -5.80 -19.11 -17.20
C THR A 437 -4.57 -18.56 -17.91
N VAL A 438 -4.64 -17.35 -18.42
CA VAL A 438 -3.59 -16.74 -19.24
C VAL A 438 -3.22 -15.37 -18.69
N SER A 439 -1.93 -15.18 -18.42
CA SER A 439 -1.39 -13.95 -17.85
C SER A 439 -0.55 -13.19 -18.87
N PHE A 440 -1.01 -12.01 -19.27
CA PHE A 440 -0.31 -11.02 -20.09
C PHE A 440 0.40 -11.67 -21.31
N MET A 441 -0.39 -12.33 -22.14
CA MET A 441 0.08 -13.05 -23.31
C MET A 441 0.01 -12.18 -24.57
N ARG A 442 1.12 -12.14 -25.30
CA ARG A 442 1.19 -11.50 -26.62
C ARG A 442 0.46 -12.38 -27.66
N LEU A 443 -0.54 -11.80 -28.33
CA LEU A 443 -1.31 -12.46 -29.40
C LEU A 443 -0.93 -11.87 -30.77
N PRO A 444 -1.34 -12.51 -31.88
CA PRO A 444 -1.15 -11.93 -33.21
C PRO A 444 -1.74 -10.53 -33.34
N ASP A 445 -1.06 -9.65 -34.09
CA ASP A 445 -1.47 -8.27 -34.29
C ASP A 445 -2.87 -8.18 -34.92
N ALA A 446 -3.69 -7.27 -34.40
CA ALA A 446 -4.94 -6.87 -35.02
C ALA A 446 -4.64 -6.00 -36.26
N LYS A 447 -5.22 -6.38 -37.41
CA LYS A 447 -5.06 -5.66 -38.68
C LYS A 447 -6.07 -4.52 -38.78
N ILE A 448 -5.63 -3.37 -39.22
CA ILE A 448 -6.47 -2.21 -39.54
C ILE A 448 -6.77 -2.24 -41.04
N ASP A 449 -8.04 -2.24 -41.43
CA ASP A 449 -8.40 -2.11 -42.84
C ASP A 449 -8.01 -0.70 -43.36
N ALA A 450 -7.17 -0.67 -44.35
CA ALA A 450 -6.57 0.58 -44.86
C ALA A 450 -7.62 1.55 -45.47
N ASN A 451 -8.72 1.03 -45.98
CA ASN A 451 -9.76 1.83 -46.63
C ASN A 451 -10.73 2.40 -45.61
N SER A 452 -11.35 1.51 -44.81
CA SER A 452 -12.35 1.90 -43.83
C SER A 452 -11.78 2.41 -42.50
N GLY A 453 -10.56 1.99 -42.11
CA GLY A 453 -10.00 2.24 -40.79
C GLY A 453 -10.60 1.32 -39.70
N ILE A 454 -11.29 0.27 -40.10
CA ILE A 454 -11.89 -0.67 -39.17
C ILE A 454 -10.83 -1.61 -38.60
N VAL A 455 -10.85 -1.80 -37.30
CA VAL A 455 -10.16 -2.86 -36.58
C VAL A 455 -11.16 -3.64 -35.73
N SER A 456 -11.22 -4.95 -35.92
CA SER A 456 -12.11 -5.84 -35.15
C SER A 456 -11.28 -6.89 -34.44
N TYR A 457 -11.67 -7.17 -33.20
CA TYR A 457 -11.00 -8.18 -32.41
C TYR A 457 -11.99 -8.95 -31.53
N PHE A 458 -11.80 -10.25 -31.41
CA PHE A 458 -12.60 -11.09 -30.52
C PHE A 458 -12.13 -10.92 -29.08
N VAL A 459 -13.03 -10.58 -28.18
CA VAL A 459 -12.79 -10.45 -26.75
C VAL A 459 -13.72 -11.39 -26.00
N GLY A 460 -13.14 -12.40 -25.35
CA GLY A 460 -13.87 -13.36 -24.56
C GLY A 460 -14.43 -12.78 -23.27
N ALA A 461 -15.50 -13.36 -22.76
CA ALA A 461 -16.01 -13.06 -21.44
C ALA A 461 -14.91 -13.27 -20.38
N ASP A 462 -14.98 -12.48 -19.30
CA ASP A 462 -14.02 -12.48 -18.18
C ASP A 462 -12.55 -12.36 -18.61
N SER A 463 -12.28 -11.48 -19.58
CA SER A 463 -10.94 -11.18 -20.07
C SER A 463 -10.69 -9.67 -20.23
N ILE A 464 -9.41 -9.29 -20.25
CA ILE A 464 -8.94 -7.95 -20.59
C ILE A 464 -7.98 -8.05 -21.78
N VAL A 465 -8.15 -7.16 -22.75
CA VAL A 465 -7.36 -7.10 -23.99
C VAL A 465 -6.88 -5.67 -24.22
N THR A 466 -5.61 -5.52 -24.52
CA THR A 466 -5.01 -4.24 -24.97
C THR A 466 -4.63 -4.35 -26.44
N LEU A 467 -5.07 -3.34 -27.20
CA LEU A 467 -4.70 -3.09 -28.59
C LEU A 467 -3.82 -1.83 -28.62
N SER A 468 -2.55 -1.92 -28.97
CA SER A 468 -1.65 -0.77 -28.89
C SER A 468 -0.71 -0.66 -30.10
N SER A 469 -0.35 0.58 -30.47
CA SER A 469 0.74 0.84 -31.41
C SER A 469 2.12 0.53 -30.82
N LEU A 470 2.24 0.55 -29.48
CA LEU A 470 3.45 0.19 -28.76
C LEU A 470 3.69 -1.32 -28.80
N LYS A 471 4.96 -1.73 -29.00
CA LYS A 471 5.33 -3.14 -29.18
C LYS A 471 6.31 -3.67 -28.16
N ASP A 472 6.90 -2.77 -27.35
CA ASP A 472 8.03 -3.10 -26.47
C ASP A 472 7.60 -3.60 -25.08
N SER A 473 6.31 -3.85 -24.86
CA SER A 473 5.77 -4.40 -23.63
C SER A 473 6.23 -5.82 -23.38
N SER A 474 6.42 -6.19 -22.12
CA SER A 474 6.93 -7.50 -21.73
C SER A 474 6.27 -8.00 -20.45
N LYS A 475 5.92 -9.27 -20.41
CA LYS A 475 5.55 -9.93 -19.16
C LYS A 475 6.67 -9.86 -18.13
N GLY A 476 7.90 -9.97 -18.60
CA GLY A 476 9.06 -10.13 -17.75
C GLY A 476 9.17 -11.54 -17.18
N SER A 477 10.37 -11.94 -16.84
CA SER A 477 10.64 -13.19 -16.11
C SER A 477 12.06 -13.14 -15.53
N PHE A 478 12.26 -13.87 -14.44
CA PHE A 478 13.58 -14.09 -13.89
C PHE A 478 14.05 -15.52 -14.21
N LYS A 479 15.37 -15.72 -14.28
CA LYS A 479 15.97 -17.04 -14.54
C LYS A 479 15.94 -17.95 -13.32
N THR A 480 15.80 -17.37 -12.15
CA THR A 480 15.74 -18.04 -10.86
C THR A 480 14.31 -18.45 -10.54
N ASN A 481 14.13 -19.62 -9.94
CA ASN A 481 12.85 -20.02 -9.40
C ASN A 481 12.57 -19.24 -8.11
N ILE A 482 11.31 -18.92 -7.88
CA ILE A 482 10.86 -18.40 -6.57
C ILE A 482 11.15 -19.50 -5.53
N PRO A 483 11.79 -19.18 -4.39
CA PRO A 483 12.05 -20.14 -3.33
C PRO A 483 10.76 -20.80 -2.81
N GLU A 484 10.86 -22.03 -2.31
CA GLU A 484 9.74 -22.67 -1.63
C GLU A 484 9.40 -21.93 -0.33
N ASN A 485 8.12 -21.88 0.00
CA ASN A 485 7.68 -21.35 1.27
C ASN A 485 8.10 -22.29 2.40
N THR A 486 8.79 -21.76 3.39
CA THR A 486 9.18 -22.50 4.61
C THR A 486 8.71 -21.76 5.85
N PRO A 487 8.36 -22.50 6.92
CA PRO A 487 8.00 -21.90 8.20
C PRO A 487 9.12 -21.01 8.75
N PHE A 488 8.75 -20.10 9.66
CA PHE A 488 9.70 -19.28 10.40
C PHE A 488 10.69 -20.15 11.17
N LEU A 489 11.98 -19.93 10.91
CA LEU A 489 13.04 -20.82 11.39
C LEU A 489 13.43 -20.49 12.84
N LEU A 490 13.56 -21.55 13.65
CA LEU A 490 14.13 -21.49 14.99
C LEU A 490 15.46 -22.23 15.05
N PRO A 491 16.42 -21.82 15.88
CA PRO A 491 16.37 -20.63 16.75
C PRO A 491 16.46 -19.32 15.97
N TYR A 492 15.82 -18.27 16.50
CA TYR A 492 16.03 -16.89 16.09
C TYR A 492 16.65 -16.13 17.24
N ASP A 493 17.77 -15.50 17.01
CA ASP A 493 18.49 -14.66 17.97
C ASP A 493 18.78 -13.31 17.31
N ASP A 494 18.61 -12.21 18.03
CA ASP A 494 18.91 -10.86 17.57
C ASP A 494 19.44 -10.04 18.78
N ASP A 495 20.72 -9.65 18.71
CA ASP A 495 21.38 -8.76 19.65
C ASP A 495 21.39 -7.30 19.16
N PHE A 496 20.69 -7.04 18.03
CA PHE A 496 20.50 -5.74 17.38
C PHE A 496 21.80 -5.02 16.92
N GLU A 497 22.96 -5.64 17.04
CA GLU A 497 24.26 -5.02 16.75
C GLU A 497 24.56 -4.82 15.25
N GLU A 498 23.93 -5.58 14.37
CA GLU A 498 24.23 -5.57 12.94
C GLU A 498 23.47 -4.49 12.15
N ARG A 499 22.59 -3.72 12.80
CA ARG A 499 21.71 -2.78 12.13
C ARG A 499 22.08 -1.32 12.34
N LYS A 500 21.64 -0.48 11.43
CA LYS A 500 21.81 0.97 11.54
C LYS A 500 20.89 1.52 12.61
N VAL A 501 21.40 2.42 13.46
CA VAL A 501 20.58 3.19 14.41
C VAL A 501 19.43 3.89 13.69
N ALA A 502 18.28 3.96 14.34
CA ALA A 502 16.99 4.44 13.83
C ALA A 502 16.35 3.57 12.72
N SER A 503 16.91 2.40 12.41
CA SER A 503 16.27 1.44 11.52
C SER A 503 15.33 0.49 12.26
N VAL A 504 14.43 -0.14 11.51
CA VAL A 504 13.51 -1.16 12.05
C VAL A 504 14.23 -2.49 12.29
N PRO A 505 13.89 -3.26 13.33
CA PRO A 505 14.46 -4.58 13.61
C PRO A 505 14.00 -5.62 12.57
N LYS A 506 14.81 -6.67 12.38
CA LYS A 506 14.54 -7.70 11.35
C LYS A 506 13.34 -8.56 11.71
N TYR A 507 12.42 -8.71 10.76
CA TYR A 507 11.18 -9.48 10.87
C TYR A 507 10.17 -8.97 11.90
N PHE A 508 10.49 -7.99 12.71
CA PHE A 508 9.51 -7.39 13.61
C PHE A 508 8.52 -6.49 12.84
N SER A 509 7.28 -6.48 13.30
CA SER A 509 6.22 -5.61 12.78
C SER A 509 5.54 -4.89 13.93
N ASP A 510 5.64 -3.57 13.94
CA ASP A 510 5.03 -2.73 14.96
C ASP A 510 3.51 -2.66 14.76
N ASN A 511 2.77 -2.91 15.83
CA ASN A 511 1.31 -2.84 15.87
C ASN A 511 0.80 -1.77 16.85
N GLY A 512 1.62 -0.78 17.11
CA GLY A 512 1.39 0.35 17.98
C GLY A 512 2.70 0.84 18.58
N GLY A 513 2.92 2.14 18.61
CA GLY A 513 4.22 2.71 18.95
C GLY A 513 5.25 2.55 17.84
N SER A 514 6.50 2.82 18.13
CA SER A 514 7.62 2.65 17.20
C SER A 514 8.81 2.05 17.92
N PHE A 515 9.29 0.93 17.40
CA PHE A 515 10.45 0.20 17.93
C PHE A 515 11.59 0.34 16.92
N GLU A 516 12.66 1.01 17.31
CA GLU A 516 13.82 1.24 16.45
C GLU A 516 15.14 0.87 17.13
N ILE A 517 16.15 0.56 16.32
CA ILE A 517 17.50 0.31 16.80
C ILE A 517 18.06 1.60 17.40
N SER A 518 18.57 1.52 18.62
CA SER A 518 19.15 2.63 19.37
C SER A 518 20.49 2.23 19.98
N SER A 519 21.28 3.18 20.43
CA SER A 519 22.51 2.96 21.18
C SER A 519 22.65 3.98 22.31
N ASP A 520 23.48 3.67 23.32
CA ASP A 520 23.75 4.58 24.42
C ASP A 520 24.62 5.77 24.00
N ASN A 521 25.27 5.68 22.84
CA ASN A 521 26.16 6.72 22.33
C ASN A 521 26.04 6.84 20.81
N ASP A 522 25.41 7.91 20.32
CA ASP A 522 25.11 8.14 18.90
C ASP A 522 26.35 8.12 17.96
N ASN A 523 27.57 8.13 18.51
CA ASN A 523 28.80 8.28 17.75
C ASN A 523 29.83 7.12 17.95
N ILE A 524 29.53 6.14 18.77
CA ILE A 524 30.44 5.01 19.04
C ILE A 524 29.64 3.72 18.93
N LYS A 525 30.19 2.70 18.27
CA LYS A 525 29.60 1.36 18.19
C LYS A 525 29.70 0.66 19.56
N GLU A 526 29.00 1.22 20.54
CA GLU A 526 28.71 0.61 21.82
C GLU A 526 27.35 -0.06 21.74
N ASN A 527 27.10 -1.03 22.56
CA ASN A 527 25.88 -1.84 22.64
C ASN A 527 24.64 -1.22 22.00
N GLN A 528 24.13 -1.83 20.94
CA GLN A 528 22.87 -1.48 20.33
C GLN A 528 21.75 -2.32 20.92
N TYR A 529 20.57 -1.79 20.93
CA TYR A 529 19.36 -2.43 21.47
C TYR A 529 18.12 -1.91 20.73
N LEU A 530 17.02 -2.61 20.87
CA LEU A 530 15.73 -2.18 20.35
C LEU A 530 15.05 -1.26 21.37
N ARG A 531 14.63 -0.06 20.96
CA ARG A 531 13.97 0.93 21.82
C ARG A 531 12.58 1.27 21.33
N GLN A 532 11.57 1.19 22.22
CA GLN A 532 10.30 1.82 21.99
C GLN A 532 10.43 3.33 22.24
N MET A 533 10.09 4.16 21.25
CA MET A 533 10.39 5.59 21.21
C MET A 533 9.21 6.50 21.60
N VAL A 534 7.99 6.01 21.47
CA VAL A 534 6.79 6.84 21.56
C VAL A 534 6.36 7.06 23.00
N ILE A 535 6.38 8.30 23.46
CA ILE A 535 6.12 8.66 24.85
C ILE A 535 4.71 9.20 25.12
N ARG A 536 3.92 9.33 24.08
CA ARG A 536 2.54 9.82 24.14
C ARG A 536 1.73 9.13 23.05
N PRO A 537 0.51 8.64 23.35
CA PRO A 537 -0.36 8.06 22.33
C PRO A 537 -0.52 8.98 21.12
N PRO A 538 -0.39 8.48 19.89
CA PRO A 538 -0.61 9.26 18.67
C PRO A 538 -2.02 9.85 18.60
N ILE A 539 -2.21 10.89 17.80
CA ILE A 539 -3.54 11.38 17.45
C ILE A 539 -4.17 10.33 16.54
N LYS A 540 -5.19 9.67 17.09
CA LYS A 540 -5.76 8.45 16.51
C LYS A 540 -6.52 8.72 15.23
N ASN A 541 -6.26 7.88 14.27
CA ASN A 541 -7.30 7.41 13.40
C ASN A 541 -8.34 6.65 14.26
N ALA A 542 -9.65 7.01 14.20
CA ALA A 542 -10.69 6.39 15.04
C ALA A 542 -10.87 4.88 14.83
N TRP A 543 -10.18 4.30 13.86
CA TRP A 543 -10.27 2.88 13.55
C TRP A 543 -9.61 2.00 14.62
N ILE A 544 -8.59 2.50 15.33
CA ILE A 544 -7.74 1.67 16.17
C ILE A 544 -7.46 2.35 17.51
N PRO A 545 -8.02 1.84 18.59
CA PRO A 545 -7.62 2.26 19.92
C PRO A 545 -6.28 1.64 20.28
N ASP A 546 -5.19 2.39 20.18
CA ASP A 546 -3.87 1.98 20.64
C ASP A 546 -3.88 1.87 22.16
N ALA A 547 -4.02 0.65 22.66
CA ALA A 547 -4.03 0.45 24.11
C ALA A 547 -2.62 0.39 24.71
N LEU A 548 -1.62 0.02 23.91
CA LEU A 548 -0.21 -0.12 24.31
C LEU A 548 0.69 -0.18 23.06
N ALA A 549 1.99 0.02 23.26
CA ALA A 549 2.99 -0.20 22.23
C ALA A 549 3.34 -1.70 22.15
N ILE A 550 3.34 -2.25 20.95
CA ILE A 550 3.64 -3.65 20.71
C ILE A 550 4.31 -3.85 19.34
N THR A 551 5.33 -4.70 19.32
CA THR A 551 5.90 -5.26 18.09
C THR A 551 5.84 -6.78 18.13
N VAL A 552 5.65 -7.42 16.98
CA VAL A 552 5.46 -8.88 16.87
C VAL A 552 6.42 -9.51 15.88
N ILE A 553 6.75 -10.79 16.10
CA ILE A 553 7.66 -11.57 15.24
C ILE A 553 7.23 -13.04 15.18
N GLY A 554 7.35 -13.65 14.01
CA GLY A 554 7.05 -15.06 13.75
C GLY A 554 5.69 -15.31 13.12
N GLU A 555 5.32 -16.54 12.91
CA GLU A 555 4.06 -16.94 12.27
C GLU A 555 2.91 -17.11 13.29
N SER A 556 1.73 -16.65 12.91
CA SER A 556 0.53 -16.75 13.74
C SER A 556 -0.01 -18.16 13.87
N THR A 557 0.24 -19.00 12.89
CA THR A 557 -0.21 -20.40 12.84
C THR A 557 0.77 -21.35 13.49
N GLN A 558 1.94 -20.87 13.91
CA GLN A 558 2.97 -21.73 14.48
C GLN A 558 2.48 -22.37 15.80
N LEU A 559 2.45 -23.71 15.79
CA LEU A 559 2.10 -24.50 16.97
C LEU A 559 3.36 -24.81 17.76
N TRP A 560 3.41 -24.34 19.00
CA TRP A 560 4.52 -24.56 19.92
C TRP A 560 4.33 -25.82 20.80
N SER A 561 3.76 -26.90 20.24
CA SER A 561 3.45 -28.13 20.99
C SER A 561 4.68 -28.76 21.65
N ASP A 562 5.82 -28.68 20.99
CA ASP A 562 7.08 -29.27 21.47
C ASP A 562 7.81 -28.36 22.47
N GLY A 563 7.27 -27.19 22.67
CA GLY A 563 7.78 -26.17 23.57
C GLY A 563 8.52 -25.04 22.86
N VAL A 564 8.36 -23.85 23.41
CA VAL A 564 9.03 -22.62 22.95
C VAL A 564 9.56 -21.85 24.15
N VAL A 565 10.69 -21.20 23.95
CA VAL A 565 11.31 -20.27 24.90
C VAL A 565 11.48 -18.93 24.21
N VAL A 566 10.96 -17.87 24.81
CA VAL A 566 11.30 -16.50 24.41
C VAL A 566 12.02 -15.83 25.57
N GLU A 567 13.15 -15.21 25.27
CA GLU A 567 14.03 -14.56 26.25
C GLU A 567 14.42 -13.18 25.74
N VAL A 568 14.50 -12.20 26.63
CA VAL A 568 14.93 -10.83 26.30
C VAL A 568 15.46 -10.15 27.54
N SER A 569 16.45 -9.27 27.38
CA SER A 569 16.90 -8.33 28.41
C SER A 569 16.10 -7.05 28.28
N ILE A 570 15.54 -6.54 29.38
CA ILE A 570 14.69 -5.33 29.39
C ILE A 570 15.29 -4.29 30.33
N ARG A 571 15.32 -3.02 29.85
CA ARG A 571 15.65 -1.85 30.64
C ARG A 571 14.51 -0.84 30.57
N LEU A 572 13.92 -0.50 31.71
CA LEU A 572 12.94 0.58 31.80
C LEU A 572 13.70 1.91 31.98
N VAL A 573 13.48 2.84 31.09
CA VAL A 573 14.25 4.08 31.07
C VAL A 573 13.45 5.17 31.75
N SER A 574 13.91 5.63 32.94
CA SER A 574 13.34 6.80 33.58
C SER A 574 13.54 8.01 32.67
N SER A 575 12.50 8.83 32.51
CA SER A 575 12.50 9.99 31.62
C SER A 575 13.74 10.85 31.79
N PRO A 576 14.42 11.21 30.71
CA PRO A 576 15.25 12.40 30.72
C PRO A 576 14.38 13.58 31.15
N ARG A 577 14.81 14.36 32.12
CA ARG A 577 14.12 15.60 32.61
C ARG A 577 13.79 16.61 31.51
N THR A 578 14.26 16.34 30.29
CA THR A 578 14.11 17.16 29.07
C THR A 578 12.87 16.88 28.25
N ILE A 579 12.13 15.78 28.53
CA ILE A 579 10.93 15.43 27.76
C ILE A 579 9.68 15.84 28.55
N PRO A 580 8.97 16.91 28.17
CA PRO A 580 7.74 17.32 28.83
C PRO A 580 6.64 16.26 28.64
N PHE A 581 5.81 16.06 29.67
CA PHE A 581 4.66 15.16 29.71
C PHE A 581 4.95 13.65 29.84
N TYR A 582 6.16 13.25 30.17
CA TYR A 582 6.47 11.88 30.49
C TYR A 582 5.83 11.45 31.81
N ASN A 583 5.02 10.41 31.80
CA ASN A 583 4.42 9.88 33.02
C ASN A 583 5.20 8.66 33.51
N ASN A 584 5.97 8.82 34.56
CA ASN A 584 6.75 7.74 35.19
C ASN A 584 5.90 6.76 36.01
N SER A 585 4.61 7.03 36.19
CA SER A 585 3.77 6.12 36.99
C SER A 585 3.47 4.85 36.19
N SER A 586 3.93 3.72 36.71
CA SER A 586 3.69 2.38 36.18
C SER A 586 4.33 2.03 34.81
N MET A 587 5.59 2.42 34.60
CA MET A 587 6.36 1.92 33.44
C MET A 587 6.43 0.40 33.47
N PHE A 588 6.35 -0.21 32.28
CA PHE A 588 6.49 -1.64 32.13
C PHE A 588 7.09 -2.01 30.76
N GLY A 589 7.73 -3.18 30.71
CA GLY A 589 8.17 -3.81 29.48
C GLY A 589 8.04 -5.30 29.60
N GLY A 590 7.77 -6.00 28.52
CA GLY A 590 7.54 -7.43 28.59
C GLY A 590 7.67 -8.16 27.26
N VAL A 591 7.64 -9.49 27.38
CA VAL A 591 7.62 -10.42 26.26
C VAL A 591 6.35 -11.25 26.29
N CYS A 592 5.78 -11.51 25.10
CA CYS A 592 4.58 -12.30 24.94
C CYS A 592 4.81 -13.54 24.08
N LEU A 593 4.00 -14.59 24.34
CA LEU A 593 3.83 -15.78 23.52
C LEU A 593 2.38 -15.94 23.11
N HIS A 594 2.16 -16.67 22.02
CA HIS A 594 0.81 -16.95 21.50
C HIS A 594 0.04 -15.68 21.10
N VAL A 595 0.77 -14.69 20.58
CA VAL A 595 0.15 -13.47 20.04
C VAL A 595 -0.47 -13.78 18.68
N SER A 596 -1.74 -13.49 18.51
CA SER A 596 -2.45 -13.68 17.25
C SER A 596 -3.27 -12.44 16.89
N GLY A 597 -3.62 -12.33 15.60
CA GLY A 597 -4.24 -11.14 15.07
C GLY A 597 -3.32 -9.93 15.14
N GLY A 598 -3.80 -8.82 14.72
CA GLY A 598 -3.11 -7.54 14.72
C GLY A 598 -4.06 -6.46 14.24
N GLY A 599 -3.60 -5.23 14.25
CA GLY A 599 -4.31 -4.15 13.60
C GLY A 599 -5.68 -3.84 14.20
N TYR A 600 -6.59 -3.70 13.33
CA TYR A 600 -7.92 -3.16 13.51
C TYR A 600 -8.80 -3.87 14.57
N ASN A 601 -9.00 -3.23 15.73
CA ASN A 601 -9.85 -3.72 16.81
C ASN A 601 -11.31 -3.25 16.62
N LYS A 602 -12.11 -4.02 15.87
CA LYS A 602 -13.58 -3.87 15.89
C LYS A 602 -14.19 -4.88 16.86
N PRO A 603 -15.27 -4.53 17.56
CA PRO A 603 -16.08 -5.52 18.25
C PRO A 603 -16.40 -6.68 17.30
N ASP A 604 -16.21 -7.92 17.77
CA ASP A 604 -16.50 -9.15 17.03
C ASP A 604 -15.63 -9.45 15.79
N ASN A 605 -14.55 -8.71 15.53
CA ASN A 605 -13.61 -9.05 14.47
C ASN A 605 -12.72 -10.22 14.93
N PRO A 606 -12.70 -11.37 14.22
CA PRO A 606 -11.85 -12.51 14.57
C PRO A 606 -10.35 -12.20 14.51
N HIS A 607 -9.95 -11.19 13.72
CA HIS A 607 -8.57 -10.75 13.55
C HIS A 607 -8.10 -9.73 14.60
N ASN A 608 -8.94 -9.41 15.59
CA ASN A 608 -8.51 -8.56 16.70
C ASN A 608 -7.28 -9.15 17.40
N GLN A 609 -6.34 -8.28 17.74
CA GLN A 609 -5.13 -8.68 18.43
C GLN A 609 -5.42 -9.35 19.77
N LYS A 610 -4.88 -10.55 19.96
CA LYS A 610 -4.92 -11.31 21.20
C LYS A 610 -3.49 -11.50 21.70
N LEU A 611 -3.19 -10.99 22.89
CA LEU A 611 -1.84 -11.00 23.44
C LEU A 611 -1.39 -12.36 23.98
N GLY A 612 -2.26 -13.35 24.05
CA GLY A 612 -1.89 -14.65 24.62
C GLY A 612 -1.37 -14.54 26.06
N HIS A 613 -0.15 -15.01 26.31
CA HIS A 613 0.52 -14.95 27.59
C HIS A 613 1.68 -13.97 27.54
N CYS A 614 1.74 -13.02 28.47
CA CYS A 614 2.81 -12.02 28.53
C CYS A 614 3.49 -12.04 29.91
N LEU A 615 4.79 -11.99 29.92
CA LEU A 615 5.61 -11.76 31.11
C LEU A 615 6.12 -10.32 31.05
N VAL A 616 5.76 -9.54 32.06
CA VAL A 616 6.01 -8.10 32.13
C VAL A 616 6.85 -7.79 33.37
N ILE A 617 7.81 -6.91 33.26
CA ILE A 617 8.44 -6.19 34.38
C ILE A 617 7.74 -4.84 34.51
N ARG A 618 7.31 -4.51 35.71
CA ARG A 618 6.70 -3.23 36.04
C ARG A 618 7.45 -2.50 37.13
N ASP A 619 7.67 -1.20 36.95
CA ASP A 619 8.18 -0.30 37.99
C ASP A 619 7.00 0.28 38.78
N HIS A 620 6.97 0.06 40.10
CA HIS A 620 5.99 0.63 41.01
C HIS A 620 6.47 1.94 41.67
N GLY A 621 7.57 2.50 41.18
CA GLY A 621 8.22 3.68 41.72
C GLY A 621 9.43 3.35 42.59
N ASP A 622 10.38 4.29 42.68
CA ASP A 622 11.61 4.17 43.44
C ASP A 622 12.42 2.89 43.14
N GLU A 623 12.46 2.49 41.84
CA GLU A 623 13.15 1.26 41.39
C GLU A 623 12.61 -0.04 42.04
N ASN A 624 11.37 -0.02 42.44
CA ASN A 624 10.70 -1.18 43.03
C ASN A 624 10.01 -2.02 41.92
N TYR A 625 10.74 -2.98 41.38
CA TYR A 625 10.31 -3.78 40.24
C TYR A 625 9.51 -5.02 40.68
N PHE A 626 8.43 -5.28 39.92
CA PHE A 626 7.63 -6.50 40.02
C PHE A 626 7.56 -7.21 38.68
N TRP A 627 7.53 -8.52 38.66
CA TRP A 627 7.13 -9.29 37.50
C TRP A 627 5.63 -9.60 37.56
N GLU A 628 4.99 -9.57 36.42
CA GLU A 628 3.60 -9.93 36.23
C GLU A 628 3.49 -10.93 35.09
N LEU A 629 2.84 -12.09 35.32
CA LEU A 629 2.38 -12.97 34.26
C LEU A 629 0.94 -12.63 33.95
N GLN A 630 0.67 -12.32 32.69
CA GLN A 630 -0.66 -11.91 32.21
C GLN A 630 -1.18 -12.88 31.17
N GLU A 631 -2.47 -13.16 31.16
CA GLU A 631 -3.21 -13.82 30.09
C GLU A 631 -4.27 -12.86 29.58
N MET A 632 -4.27 -12.54 28.30
CA MET A 632 -5.21 -11.58 27.67
C MET A 632 -5.35 -10.27 28.47
N LYS A 633 -4.22 -9.67 28.88
CA LYS A 633 -4.10 -8.45 29.70
C LYS A 633 -4.54 -8.62 31.18
N LYS A 634 -5.00 -9.79 31.59
CA LYS A 634 -5.35 -10.06 32.99
C LYS A 634 -4.15 -10.62 33.75
N ILE A 635 -3.76 -9.99 34.85
CA ILE A 635 -2.70 -10.50 35.73
C ILE A 635 -3.18 -11.79 36.37
N ILE A 636 -2.42 -12.87 36.17
CA ILE A 636 -2.71 -14.21 36.75
C ILE A 636 -1.72 -14.61 37.83
N ALA A 637 -0.52 -14.03 37.80
CA ALA A 637 0.46 -14.17 38.88
C ALA A 637 1.40 -12.95 38.87
N SER A 638 1.97 -12.60 40.02
CA SER A 638 2.94 -11.55 40.17
C SER A 638 3.84 -11.74 41.37
N GLY A 639 4.96 -11.06 41.43
CA GLY A 639 5.86 -11.08 42.59
C GLY A 639 6.98 -10.02 42.47
N PRO A 640 7.67 -9.72 43.57
CA PRO A 640 8.77 -8.78 43.57
C PRO A 640 9.98 -9.36 42.82
N ILE A 641 10.77 -8.50 42.21
CA ILE A 641 12.07 -8.85 41.66
C ILE A 641 13.12 -8.54 42.73
N THR A 642 13.58 -9.59 43.37
CA THR A 642 14.55 -9.49 44.49
C THR A 642 15.94 -9.84 44.00
N ASN A 643 16.58 -9.08 43.14
CA ASN A 643 18.04 -9.18 43.02
C ASN A 643 18.63 -8.28 41.94
N ASN A 644 19.80 -7.74 42.27
CA ASN A 644 20.73 -6.94 41.51
C ASN A 644 20.43 -5.46 41.32
N MET A 645 20.63 -4.71 42.40
CA MET A 645 20.78 -3.26 42.34
C MET A 645 21.94 -2.75 41.44
N ASN A 646 22.69 -3.65 40.78
CA ASN A 646 23.84 -3.31 39.98
C ASN A 646 23.67 -3.42 38.48
N SER A 647 22.49 -3.89 37.98
CA SER A 647 22.19 -3.96 36.56
C SER A 647 20.89 -3.24 36.23
N LEU A 648 20.95 -2.27 35.36
CA LEU A 648 19.76 -1.62 34.78
C LEU A 648 18.93 -2.58 33.92
N TRP A 649 19.51 -3.70 33.47
CA TRP A 649 18.90 -4.70 32.61
C TRP A 649 18.38 -5.89 33.43
N ASN A 650 17.15 -6.27 33.17
CA ASN A 650 16.53 -7.48 33.71
C ASN A 650 16.27 -8.49 32.60
N LYS A 651 16.87 -9.67 32.71
CA LYS A 651 16.70 -10.75 31.77
C LYS A 651 15.45 -11.55 32.12
N ILE A 652 14.46 -11.56 31.25
CA ILE A 652 13.20 -12.28 31.42
C ILE A 652 13.07 -13.42 30.41
N LYS A 653 12.50 -14.52 30.84
CA LYS A 653 12.26 -15.69 30.02
C LYS A 653 10.87 -16.24 30.27
N LEU A 654 10.10 -16.31 29.19
CA LEU A 654 8.78 -16.93 29.15
C LEU A 654 8.86 -18.19 28.31
N SER A 655 8.42 -19.32 28.85
CA SER A 655 8.47 -20.61 28.16
C SER A 655 7.13 -21.30 28.20
N SER A 656 6.78 -21.99 27.13
CA SER A 656 5.58 -22.81 27.03
C SER A 656 5.95 -24.21 26.56
N LYS A 657 5.46 -25.26 27.25
CA LYS A 657 5.60 -26.65 26.83
C LYS A 657 4.33 -27.45 27.15
N GLY A 658 3.71 -28.02 26.15
CA GLY A 658 2.42 -28.66 26.30
C GLY A 658 1.39 -27.66 26.85
N ASN A 659 0.88 -27.95 28.06
CA ASN A 659 -0.06 -27.06 28.76
C ASN A 659 0.61 -26.18 29.84
N ASN A 660 1.92 -26.18 29.96
CA ASN A 660 2.59 -25.49 31.06
C ASN A 660 3.30 -24.24 30.58
N ILE A 661 3.22 -23.17 31.37
CA ILE A 661 3.97 -21.92 31.26
C ILE A 661 5.02 -21.88 32.36
N PHE A 662 6.22 -21.44 32.02
CA PHE A 662 7.31 -21.28 32.98
C PHE A 662 7.85 -19.86 32.89
N VAL A 663 8.10 -19.25 34.05
CA VAL A 663 8.59 -17.88 34.20
C VAL A 663 9.92 -17.87 34.91
N ASN A 664 10.91 -17.25 34.28
CA ASN A 664 12.23 -17.03 34.87
C ASN A 664 12.58 -15.54 34.81
N ILE A 665 13.17 -15.03 35.89
CA ILE A 665 13.68 -13.67 36.01
C ILE A 665 15.14 -13.76 36.45
N ASN A 666 16.05 -13.13 35.70
CA ASN A 666 17.49 -13.10 36.00
C ASN A 666 18.08 -14.50 36.26
N GLY A 667 17.67 -15.51 35.50
CA GLY A 667 18.09 -16.89 35.61
C GLY A 667 17.37 -17.71 36.69
N ILE A 668 16.54 -17.09 37.52
CA ILE A 668 15.80 -17.76 38.60
C ILE A 668 14.39 -18.10 38.15
N LYS A 669 13.96 -19.35 38.30
CA LYS A 669 12.58 -19.75 38.08
C LYS A 669 11.69 -19.19 39.21
N VAL A 670 10.80 -18.27 38.87
CA VAL A 670 9.93 -17.59 39.83
C VAL A 670 8.52 -18.11 39.84
N HIS A 671 8.04 -18.72 38.74
CA HIS A 671 6.69 -19.23 38.65
C HIS A 671 6.56 -20.34 37.61
N ASN A 672 5.53 -21.18 37.80
CA ASN A 672 5.02 -22.07 36.76
C ASN A 672 3.53 -22.32 36.98
N MET A 673 2.82 -22.51 35.88
CA MET A 673 1.38 -22.78 35.90
C MET A 673 0.95 -23.70 34.76
N THR A 674 -0.22 -24.29 34.90
CA THR A 674 -0.90 -25.00 33.82
C THR A 674 -1.90 -24.04 33.16
N MET A 675 -1.83 -23.90 31.86
CA MET A 675 -2.77 -23.09 31.08
C MET A 675 -4.19 -23.64 31.19
N SER A 676 -5.17 -22.77 31.10
CA SER A 676 -6.56 -23.17 31.00
C SER A 676 -6.82 -23.96 29.70
N THR A 677 -7.86 -24.74 29.65
CA THR A 677 -8.25 -25.52 28.47
C THR A 677 -8.60 -24.61 27.26
N ASN A 678 -8.96 -23.37 27.55
CA ASN A 678 -9.36 -22.37 26.54
C ASN A 678 -8.21 -21.46 26.12
N SER A 679 -7.01 -21.59 26.69
CA SER A 679 -5.86 -20.79 26.33
C SER A 679 -5.36 -21.17 24.94
N THR A 680 -5.03 -20.15 24.12
CA THR A 680 -4.41 -20.39 22.82
C THR A 680 -2.98 -20.88 22.98
N LYS A 681 -2.56 -21.81 22.14
CA LYS A 681 -1.21 -22.40 22.10
C LYS A 681 -0.49 -22.13 20.79
N ILE A 682 -1.12 -21.38 19.91
CA ILE A 682 -0.58 -20.96 18.63
C ILE A 682 -0.42 -19.46 18.64
N GLY A 683 0.45 -18.95 17.79
CA GLY A 683 0.68 -17.54 17.63
C GLY A 683 2.16 -17.16 17.61
N ARG A 684 2.42 -15.88 17.55
CA ARG A 684 3.74 -15.26 17.47
C ARG A 684 4.32 -14.96 18.86
N ALA A 685 5.60 -14.58 18.85
CA ALA A 685 6.19 -13.83 19.94
C ALA A 685 5.96 -12.33 19.75
N GLY A 686 6.05 -11.56 20.84
CA GLY A 686 5.93 -10.11 20.80
C GLY A 686 6.63 -9.44 21.97
N LEU A 687 6.99 -8.16 21.78
CA LEU A 687 7.48 -7.27 22.84
C LEU A 687 6.43 -6.20 23.09
N ILE A 688 6.12 -5.94 24.36
CA ILE A 688 5.09 -4.99 24.76
C ILE A 688 5.63 -3.98 25.76
N THR A 689 5.08 -2.75 25.70
CA THR A 689 5.32 -1.71 26.69
C THR A 689 4.18 -0.68 26.69
N GLY A 690 4.21 0.28 27.61
CA GLY A 690 3.33 1.44 27.60
C GLY A 690 3.88 2.55 26.70
N TRP A 691 3.23 3.72 26.78
CA TRP A 691 3.67 4.93 26.08
C TRP A 691 4.79 5.62 26.87
N HIS A 692 5.93 4.95 26.93
CA HIS A 692 7.18 5.38 27.57
C HIS A 692 8.36 4.68 26.93
N ILE A 693 9.56 5.17 27.15
CA ILE A 693 10.77 4.54 26.63
C ILE A 693 11.05 3.24 27.39
N ALA A 694 11.27 2.18 26.65
CA ALA A 694 11.76 0.89 27.14
C ALA A 694 12.71 0.29 26.12
N ASP A 695 13.80 -0.30 26.62
CA ASP A 695 14.84 -0.92 25.83
C ASP A 695 14.77 -2.44 25.95
N PHE A 696 15.04 -3.12 24.85
CA PHE A 696 15.04 -4.57 24.72
C PHE A 696 16.34 -5.01 24.04
N ASP A 697 17.00 -6.03 24.58
CA ASP A 697 18.27 -6.51 24.06
C ASP A 697 18.36 -8.04 24.18
N ASP A 698 19.33 -8.68 23.50
CA ASP A 698 19.52 -10.12 23.53
C ASP A 698 18.21 -10.92 23.29
N PHE A 699 17.42 -10.54 22.31
CA PHE A 699 16.15 -11.21 22.02
C PHE A 699 16.39 -12.60 21.42
N SER A 700 15.70 -13.61 21.93
CA SER A 700 15.77 -14.95 21.35
C SER A 700 14.45 -15.72 21.41
N ILE A 701 14.19 -16.52 20.35
CA ILE A 701 13.12 -17.53 20.28
C ILE A 701 13.78 -18.87 19.98
N LYS A 702 13.52 -19.88 20.82
CA LYS A 702 14.12 -21.21 20.67
C LYS A 702 13.09 -22.31 20.95
N SER A 703 13.24 -23.45 20.26
CA SER A 703 12.54 -24.69 20.68
C SER A 703 13.05 -25.14 22.06
N MET A 704 12.17 -25.76 22.85
CA MET A 704 12.49 -26.23 24.19
C MET A 704 13.20 -27.59 24.16
#